data_07e9a42897195a42fdcd6f6d841d2620
#
_entry.id   07e9a42897195a42fdcd6f6d841d2620
#
_cell.length_a   1.000
_cell.length_b   1.000
_cell.length_c   1.000
_cell.angle_alpha   90.00
_cell.angle_beta   90.00
_cell.angle_gamma   90.00
#
_symmetry.space_group_name_H-M   'P 1'
#
loop_
_entity.id
_entity.type
_entity.pdbx_description
1 polymer ?
#
loop_
_entity_poly.entity_id
_entity_poly.type
_entity_poly.pdbx_seq_one_letter_code
_entity_poly.pdbx_strand_id
1 'polypeptide(L)'
;MFSTKRVINCPNPECDQPLNCVGDTICDRCHTPLIYRYLWATGNQAAQIPPETKVANRYEVIKPQIWLDTQPALLPDIPAELPNIVIPYLRLYSEHLHIPQAYGFTSLAEIEDDILLLENAPIDETGCIYPTITDSWEQASPVRQIYWLWQILQLWTPLSELGVAQSLLLADNLCVQGWCIRLLELHQNIEELTLQDLGNSWRNWVTVAKTTSSPKLEYIVELMCQPENDLEIINTQLNELLLTTAIELPLYLTIAGGTDPGPVIKHNEDACYPSHPRDLDDQLQPRLAIICDGIGGHEGGEVASQLALQSLKLQMRALLAQIDEQTELLTPKLLCQQIESCLRVVNNVVWSRNDEQKRQGKERMATTLVMSLQIPQRREQLENSHELYLAHVGDSRAYWITQNYCQLLTVDDDMVKREVGLGKSLYRQALQIPEAKALTQALGTKEAEFLNFSVQRLIIEEDGILLLCSDGLSDRNLVEQSWQDYAIPVLTGDLDIADATQELIKLANEKNGQDNISVVLTLCRVAKPSSMAIIPAPPAEIIPPQPLAVLDAEALIISASIETDLTASSQALLDLSLTEAPLKPSRSKGLVLLAGLLILLLGSTTISLFAWWQLSPQSFSQVCRQLPQKVRELCPGRE
;
A
#
# COMPACT_ATOMS: atom_id res chain seq x y z
N MET A 1 -23.64 31.44 34.63
CA MET A 1 -23.04 31.04 33.34
C MET A 1 -23.72 29.74 32.96
N PHE A 2 -24.59 29.78 31.99
CA PHE A 2 -25.17 28.53 31.44
C PHE A 2 -24.09 27.92 30.56
N SER A 3 -23.47 26.82 31.02
CA SER A 3 -22.65 25.97 30.17
C SER A 3 -23.58 25.47 29.06
N THR A 4 -23.47 26.02 27.88
CA THR A 4 -24.13 25.47 26.69
C THR A 4 -23.48 24.12 26.44
N LYS A 5 -24.22 23.03 26.74
CA LYS A 5 -23.75 21.69 26.42
C LYS A 5 -23.39 21.65 24.93
N ARG A 6 -22.17 21.22 24.61
CA ARG A 6 -21.75 20.99 23.23
C ARG A 6 -22.58 19.87 22.64
N VAL A 7 -23.04 20.04 21.42
CA VAL A 7 -23.93 19.08 20.76
C VAL A 7 -23.38 18.64 19.41
N ILE A 8 -23.61 17.38 19.08
CA ILE A 8 -23.30 16.75 17.81
C ILE A 8 -24.54 16.10 17.22
N ASN A 9 -24.72 16.17 15.91
CA ASN A 9 -25.85 15.57 15.23
C ASN A 9 -25.59 14.09 14.94
N CYS A 10 -26.60 13.26 15.16
CA CYS A 10 -26.63 11.88 14.73
C CYS A 10 -26.42 11.80 13.20
N PRO A 11 -25.57 10.90 12.71
CA PRO A 11 -25.33 10.74 11.28
C PRO A 11 -26.48 10.04 10.54
N ASN A 12 -27.44 9.43 11.24
CA ASN A 12 -28.61 8.81 10.64
C ASN A 12 -29.61 9.87 10.19
N PRO A 13 -29.89 10.03 8.87
CA PRO A 13 -30.80 11.04 8.35
C PRO A 13 -32.27 10.80 8.75
N GLU A 14 -32.64 9.57 9.14
CA GLU A 14 -33.97 9.20 9.56
C GLU A 14 -34.21 9.40 11.08
N CYS A 15 -33.19 9.88 11.80
CA CYS A 15 -33.30 10.09 13.24
C CYS A 15 -34.17 11.32 13.55
N ASP A 16 -35.28 11.11 14.24
CA ASP A 16 -36.25 12.16 14.61
C ASP A 16 -35.76 13.09 15.76
N GLN A 17 -34.69 12.69 16.48
CA GLN A 17 -34.04 13.49 17.53
C GLN A 17 -32.51 13.41 17.36
N PRO A 18 -31.92 14.11 16.36
CA PRO A 18 -30.52 13.94 16.01
C PRO A 18 -29.54 14.58 17.00
N LEU A 19 -29.95 15.42 17.96
CA LEU A 19 -29.06 16.15 18.86
C LEU A 19 -28.61 15.26 20.02
N ASN A 20 -27.30 15.06 20.16
CA ASN A 20 -26.65 14.32 21.24
C ASN A 20 -25.58 15.19 21.90
N CYS A 21 -25.17 14.85 23.11
CA CYS A 21 -24.06 15.55 23.77
C CYS A 21 -22.73 15.13 23.19
N VAL A 22 -21.79 16.05 23.06
CA VAL A 22 -20.41 15.72 22.72
C VAL A 22 -19.82 14.87 23.86
N GLY A 23 -19.28 13.69 23.52
CA GLY A 23 -18.80 12.67 24.46
C GLY A 23 -19.65 11.39 24.47
N ASP A 24 -20.89 11.43 23.96
CA ASP A 24 -21.69 10.23 23.76
C ASP A 24 -21.11 9.42 22.57
N THR A 25 -21.09 8.09 22.67
CA THR A 25 -20.57 7.22 21.60
C THR A 25 -21.64 6.76 20.62
N ILE A 26 -22.89 6.73 21.07
CA ILE A 26 -24.07 6.31 20.30
C ILE A 26 -25.19 7.35 20.45
N CYS A 27 -26.05 7.44 19.45
CA CYS A 27 -27.23 8.29 19.53
C CYS A 27 -28.24 7.79 20.56
N ASP A 28 -28.66 8.63 21.48
CA ASP A 28 -29.62 8.29 22.52
C ASP A 28 -30.96 7.79 21.94
N ARG A 29 -31.31 8.21 20.71
CA ARG A 29 -32.60 7.92 20.10
C ARG A 29 -32.64 6.67 19.23
N CYS A 30 -31.68 6.56 18.28
CA CYS A 30 -31.67 5.48 17.27
C CYS A 30 -30.51 4.52 17.43
N HIS A 31 -29.65 4.71 18.46
CA HIS A 31 -28.48 3.90 18.76
C HIS A 31 -27.43 3.81 17.63
N THR A 32 -27.51 4.70 16.64
CA THR A 32 -26.48 4.82 15.60
C THR A 32 -25.19 5.37 16.22
N PRO A 33 -24.01 4.81 15.93
CA PRO A 33 -22.73 5.35 16.36
C PRO A 33 -22.56 6.80 15.93
N LEU A 34 -22.09 7.66 16.84
CA LEU A 34 -21.82 9.07 16.54
C LEU A 34 -20.44 9.20 15.88
N ILE A 35 -20.34 10.08 14.90
CA ILE A 35 -19.12 10.32 14.13
C ILE A 35 -18.46 11.59 14.63
N TYR A 36 -17.29 11.46 15.26
CA TYR A 36 -16.44 12.57 15.68
C TYR A 36 -15.42 12.85 14.58
N ARG A 37 -15.61 13.96 13.84
CA ARG A 37 -14.69 14.37 12.80
C ARG A 37 -14.00 15.65 13.23
N TYR A 38 -12.76 15.50 13.66
CA TYR A 38 -11.87 16.61 13.93
C TYR A 38 -11.16 17.01 12.64
N LEU A 39 -11.23 18.29 12.31
CA LEU A 39 -10.69 18.88 11.10
C LEU A 39 -9.57 19.85 11.46
N TRP A 40 -8.55 19.91 10.61
CA TRP A 40 -7.55 20.97 10.67
C TRP A 40 -8.00 22.14 9.81
N ALA A 41 -8.15 23.32 10.40
CA ALA A 41 -8.49 24.55 9.69
C ALA A 41 -7.20 25.29 9.33
N THR A 42 -6.95 25.46 8.03
CA THR A 42 -5.67 26.01 7.53
C THR A 42 -5.57 27.52 7.71
N GLY A 43 -4.33 28.00 7.78
CA GLY A 43 -4.01 29.42 7.75
C GLY A 43 -4.05 30.14 9.11
N ASN A 44 -3.33 31.26 9.18
CA ASN A 44 -3.17 32.04 10.43
C ASN A 44 -4.48 32.63 10.97
N GLN A 45 -5.47 32.85 10.11
CA GLN A 45 -6.77 33.42 10.52
C GLN A 45 -7.56 32.39 11.34
N ALA A 46 -7.54 31.11 10.92
CA ALA A 46 -8.16 30.03 11.68
C ALA A 46 -7.54 29.85 13.07
N ALA A 47 -6.21 30.06 13.18
CA ALA A 47 -5.49 30.00 14.46
C ALA A 47 -5.89 31.08 15.47
N GLN A 48 -6.44 32.22 15.00
CA GLN A 48 -6.86 33.34 15.86
C GLN A 48 -8.28 33.21 16.39
N ILE A 49 -9.07 32.25 15.87
CA ILE A 49 -10.46 32.05 16.31
C ILE A 49 -10.43 31.37 17.68
N PRO A 50 -11.06 32.00 18.70
CA PRO A 50 -11.01 31.45 20.05
C PRO A 50 -11.79 30.13 20.18
N PRO A 51 -11.36 29.22 21.07
CA PRO A 51 -12.12 28.02 21.40
C PRO A 51 -13.57 28.34 21.80
N GLU A 52 -14.48 27.36 21.62
CA GLU A 52 -15.92 27.46 21.87
C GLU A 52 -16.68 28.38 20.90
N THR A 53 -15.99 28.92 19.87
CA THR A 53 -16.63 29.65 18.77
C THR A 53 -17.28 28.66 17.81
N LYS A 54 -18.53 28.96 17.37
CA LYS A 54 -19.20 28.16 16.34
C LYS A 54 -19.12 28.88 14.99
N VAL A 55 -18.41 28.25 14.04
CA VAL A 55 -18.21 28.75 12.69
C VAL A 55 -19.27 28.18 11.76
N ALA A 56 -19.89 29.02 10.93
CA ALA A 56 -20.93 28.66 9.97
C ALA A 56 -22.08 27.81 10.57
N ASN A 57 -22.36 27.96 11.86
CA ASN A 57 -23.33 27.14 12.63
C ASN A 57 -23.10 25.62 12.57
N ARG A 58 -21.94 25.19 12.13
CA ARG A 58 -21.57 23.78 11.92
C ARG A 58 -20.30 23.37 12.65
N TYR A 59 -19.24 24.13 12.51
CA TYR A 59 -17.92 23.77 13.03
C TYR A 59 -17.70 24.42 14.39
N GLU A 60 -17.36 23.60 15.40
CA GLU A 60 -17.03 24.08 16.74
C GLU A 60 -15.51 24.10 16.93
N VAL A 61 -14.96 25.24 17.28
CA VAL A 61 -13.52 25.42 17.55
C VAL A 61 -13.20 24.76 18.88
N ILE A 62 -12.46 23.66 18.86
CA ILE A 62 -12.03 22.93 20.08
C ILE A 62 -10.73 23.50 20.60
N LYS A 63 -9.77 23.72 19.71
CA LYS A 63 -8.46 24.37 19.95
C LYS A 63 -8.12 25.20 18.72
N PRO A 64 -7.10 26.07 18.78
CA PRO A 64 -6.62 26.75 17.58
C PRO A 64 -6.43 25.77 16.42
N GLN A 65 -7.05 26.05 15.28
CA GLN A 65 -7.04 25.24 14.05
C GLN A 65 -7.66 23.82 14.16
N ILE A 66 -8.08 23.36 15.34
CA ILE A 66 -8.77 22.07 15.52
C ILE A 66 -10.26 22.29 15.71
N TRP A 67 -11.03 21.91 14.71
CA TRP A 67 -12.46 22.13 14.67
C TRP A 67 -13.23 20.81 14.59
N LEU A 68 -14.29 20.70 15.37
CA LEU A 68 -15.20 19.55 15.34
C LEU A 68 -16.35 19.84 14.37
N ASP A 69 -16.56 18.98 13.39
CA ASP A 69 -17.77 19.01 12.57
C ASP A 69 -18.95 18.46 13.39
N THR A 70 -19.86 19.34 13.77
CA THR A 70 -21.04 18.96 14.54
C THR A 70 -22.19 18.40 13.68
N GLN A 71 -22.03 18.37 12.35
CA GLN A 71 -23.01 17.86 11.37
C GLN A 71 -22.33 16.93 10.34
N PRO A 72 -21.68 15.84 10.79
CA PRO A 72 -20.78 15.03 9.97
C PRO A 72 -21.46 14.28 8.81
N ALA A 73 -22.77 14.17 8.82
CA ALA A 73 -23.56 13.57 7.73
C ALA A 73 -23.79 14.52 6.55
N LEU A 74 -23.64 15.83 6.76
CA LEU A 74 -23.83 16.80 5.68
C LEU A 74 -22.56 16.92 4.85
N LEU A 75 -22.74 17.14 3.54
CA LEU A 75 -21.64 17.48 2.66
C LEU A 75 -21.01 18.81 3.10
N PRO A 76 -19.68 18.96 3.03
CA PRO A 76 -19.03 20.24 3.25
C PRO A 76 -19.37 21.23 2.14
N ASP A 77 -19.20 22.52 2.43
CA ASP A 77 -19.30 23.56 1.42
C ASP A 77 -18.08 23.48 0.48
N ILE A 78 -18.35 23.47 -0.82
CA ILE A 78 -17.32 23.35 -1.87
C ILE A 78 -17.61 24.44 -2.91
N PRO A 79 -16.63 25.32 -3.22
CA PRO A 79 -16.78 26.34 -4.24
C PRO A 79 -16.96 25.72 -5.62
N ALA A 80 -17.64 26.42 -6.52
CA ALA A 80 -17.91 25.95 -7.88
C ALA A 80 -16.60 25.73 -8.69
N GLU A 81 -15.59 26.56 -8.44
CA GLU A 81 -14.24 26.40 -8.96
C GLU A 81 -13.29 26.16 -7.79
N LEU A 82 -12.51 25.09 -7.88
CA LEU A 82 -11.59 24.72 -6.81
C LEU A 82 -10.39 25.69 -6.80
N PRO A 83 -10.07 26.34 -5.66
CA PRO A 83 -8.91 27.20 -5.53
C PRO A 83 -7.60 26.45 -5.74
N ASN A 84 -6.58 27.14 -6.28
CA ASN A 84 -5.28 26.52 -6.55
C ASN A 84 -4.62 25.91 -5.30
N ILE A 85 -4.89 26.43 -4.11
CA ILE A 85 -4.33 25.93 -2.85
C ILE A 85 -4.73 24.46 -2.57
N VAL A 86 -5.85 23.99 -3.11
CA VAL A 86 -6.34 22.61 -2.87
C VAL A 86 -5.71 21.60 -3.83
N ILE A 87 -5.24 22.05 -5.00
CA ILE A 87 -4.75 21.16 -6.07
C ILE A 87 -3.62 20.23 -5.60
N PRO A 88 -2.61 20.67 -4.81
CA PRO A 88 -1.59 19.76 -4.29
C PRO A 88 -2.18 18.62 -3.44
N TYR A 89 -3.15 18.90 -2.57
CA TYR A 89 -3.82 17.86 -1.76
C TYR A 89 -4.52 16.81 -2.63
N LEU A 90 -5.15 17.22 -3.73
CA LEU A 90 -5.82 16.30 -4.64
C LEU A 90 -4.84 15.45 -5.43
N ARG A 91 -3.75 16.07 -5.91
CA ARG A 91 -2.68 15.37 -6.65
C ARG A 91 -1.91 14.37 -5.79
N LEU A 92 -1.77 14.67 -4.49
CA LEU A 92 -1.10 13.82 -3.51
C LEU A 92 -2.09 12.89 -2.78
N TYR A 93 -3.27 12.64 -3.34
CA TYR A 93 -4.28 11.80 -2.70
C TYR A 93 -3.78 10.37 -2.42
N SER A 94 -2.88 9.83 -3.25
CA SER A 94 -2.23 8.54 -3.01
C SER A 94 -1.31 8.52 -1.79
N GLU A 95 -0.80 9.70 -1.36
CA GLU A 95 0.06 9.85 -0.19
C GLU A 95 -0.73 10.07 1.11
N HIS A 96 -1.93 9.50 1.20
CA HIS A 96 -2.89 9.69 2.29
C HIS A 96 -2.36 9.31 3.68
N LEU A 97 -1.33 8.48 3.77
CA LEU A 97 -0.65 8.16 5.02
C LEU A 97 0.08 9.38 5.61
N HIS A 98 0.60 10.23 4.75
CA HIS A 98 1.46 11.35 5.11
C HIS A 98 0.75 12.70 4.97
N ILE A 99 -0.16 12.82 3.99
CA ILE A 99 -0.78 14.07 3.60
C ILE A 99 -2.27 14.08 4.03
N PRO A 100 -2.73 15.12 4.73
CA PRO A 100 -4.15 15.27 5.03
C PRO A 100 -4.96 15.49 3.75
N GLN A 101 -6.27 15.26 3.83
CA GLN A 101 -7.17 15.37 2.69
C GLN A 101 -8.01 16.64 2.77
N ALA A 102 -8.23 17.30 1.63
CA ALA A 102 -9.11 18.44 1.55
C ALA A 102 -10.57 18.00 1.80
N TYR A 103 -11.15 18.52 2.89
CA TYR A 103 -12.50 18.20 3.31
C TYR A 103 -13.53 19.13 2.66
N GLY A 104 -13.31 20.43 2.74
CA GLY A 104 -14.20 21.46 2.24
C GLY A 104 -13.74 22.86 2.65
N PHE A 105 -14.62 23.83 2.49
CA PHE A 105 -14.32 25.21 2.77
C PHE A 105 -15.36 25.80 3.73
N THR A 106 -15.00 26.89 4.39
CA THR A 106 -15.94 27.69 5.17
C THR A 106 -15.50 29.14 5.18
N SER A 107 -16.45 30.05 5.08
CA SER A 107 -16.23 31.50 5.17
C SER A 107 -16.61 32.03 6.55
N LEU A 108 -15.90 33.05 6.98
CA LEU A 108 -16.24 33.86 8.14
C LEU A 108 -16.72 35.22 7.64
N ALA A 109 -17.80 35.74 8.22
CA ALA A 109 -18.41 37.01 7.82
C ALA A 109 -17.44 38.21 7.86
N GLU A 110 -16.32 38.07 8.56
CA GLU A 110 -15.30 39.11 8.77
C GLU A 110 -14.02 38.87 7.93
N ILE A 111 -13.96 37.76 7.16
CA ILE A 111 -12.76 37.33 6.41
C ILE A 111 -13.14 37.21 4.94
N GLU A 112 -12.37 37.87 4.06
CA GLU A 112 -12.62 37.84 2.60
C GLU A 112 -12.26 36.49 1.98
N ASP A 113 -11.33 35.71 2.59
CA ASP A 113 -10.86 34.44 2.05
C ASP A 113 -11.54 33.24 2.76
N ASP A 114 -11.89 32.22 2.00
CA ASP A 114 -12.41 30.95 2.52
C ASP A 114 -11.31 30.17 3.24
N ILE A 115 -11.63 29.61 4.41
CA ILE A 115 -10.77 28.72 5.17
C ILE A 115 -10.91 27.31 4.62
N LEU A 116 -9.81 26.69 4.18
CA LEU A 116 -9.75 25.29 3.81
C LEU A 116 -9.73 24.42 5.06
N LEU A 117 -10.62 23.44 5.11
CA LEU A 117 -10.70 22.42 6.15
C LEU A 117 -10.10 21.12 5.64
N LEU A 118 -9.27 20.49 6.46
CA LEU A 118 -8.58 19.23 6.13
C LEU A 118 -9.10 18.11 7.06
N GLU A 119 -9.46 16.97 6.48
CA GLU A 119 -9.68 15.72 7.21
C GLU A 119 -8.44 14.82 7.10
N ASN A 120 -8.41 13.72 7.86
CA ASN A 120 -7.25 12.85 7.95
C ASN A 120 -5.95 13.61 8.34
N ALA A 121 -6.08 14.74 9.06
CA ALA A 121 -4.93 15.39 9.69
C ALA A 121 -4.45 14.56 10.90
N PRO A 122 -3.20 14.76 11.36
CA PRO A 122 -2.65 14.03 12.52
C PRO A 122 -3.29 14.49 13.85
N ILE A 123 -4.58 14.25 13.99
CA ILE A 123 -5.41 14.56 15.16
C ILE A 123 -6.05 13.25 15.63
N ASP A 124 -5.95 12.96 16.93
CA ASP A 124 -6.51 11.77 17.52
C ASP A 124 -8.05 11.86 17.74
N GLU A 125 -8.65 10.76 18.16
CA GLU A 125 -10.08 10.64 18.43
C GLU A 125 -10.59 11.58 19.54
N THR A 126 -9.69 12.17 20.35
CA THR A 126 -10.00 13.13 21.41
C THR A 126 -9.84 14.59 20.96
N GLY A 127 -9.40 14.84 19.73
CA GLY A 127 -9.12 16.17 19.20
C GLY A 127 -7.78 16.72 19.68
N CYS A 128 -6.79 15.86 19.94
CA CYS A 128 -5.41 16.24 20.22
C CYS A 128 -4.52 15.97 19.01
N ILE A 129 -3.61 16.90 18.71
CA ILE A 129 -2.59 16.69 17.66
C ILE A 129 -1.61 15.63 18.17
N TYR A 130 -1.20 14.70 17.29
CA TYR A 130 -0.08 13.81 17.56
C TYR A 130 1.20 14.64 17.79
N PRO A 131 2.14 14.13 18.61
CA PRO A 131 3.36 14.87 18.90
C PRO A 131 4.14 15.16 17.62
N THR A 132 4.89 16.26 17.63
CA THR A 132 5.80 16.57 16.51
C THR A 132 6.99 15.59 16.50
N ILE A 133 7.66 15.51 15.35
CA ILE A 133 8.90 14.73 15.23
C ILE A 133 9.94 15.23 16.27
N THR A 134 10.01 16.54 16.51
CA THR A 134 10.93 17.14 17.49
C THR A 134 10.62 16.69 18.90
N ASP A 135 9.35 16.68 19.32
CA ASP A 135 8.92 16.27 20.65
C ASP A 135 9.19 14.78 20.91
N SER A 136 9.13 13.95 19.86
CA SER A 136 9.26 12.50 19.94
C SER A 136 10.68 11.99 19.70
N TRP A 137 11.58 12.84 19.18
CA TRP A 137 12.86 12.42 18.64
C TRP A 137 13.75 11.69 19.65
N GLU A 138 13.94 12.28 20.83
CA GLU A 138 14.82 11.70 21.87
C GLU A 138 14.29 10.37 22.43
N GLN A 139 12.97 10.16 22.41
CA GLN A 139 12.34 8.96 22.92
C GLN A 139 12.31 7.83 21.90
N ALA A 140 12.39 8.16 20.60
CA ALA A 140 12.34 7.20 19.51
C ALA A 140 13.54 6.25 19.51
N SER A 141 13.35 5.02 19.03
CA SER A 141 14.44 4.09 18.77
C SER A 141 15.33 4.60 17.62
N PRO A 142 16.61 4.17 17.55
CA PRO A 142 17.47 4.56 16.43
C PRO A 142 16.87 4.20 15.07
N VAL A 143 16.24 3.05 14.93
CA VAL A 143 15.57 2.62 13.69
C VAL A 143 14.45 3.59 13.32
N ARG A 144 13.61 3.96 14.29
CA ARG A 144 12.48 4.88 14.10
C ARG A 144 12.95 6.28 13.69
N GLN A 145 13.99 6.80 14.32
CA GLN A 145 14.58 8.09 13.95
C GLN A 145 15.01 8.11 12.47
N ILE A 146 15.73 7.06 12.04
CA ILE A 146 16.20 6.95 10.65
C ILE A 146 15.03 6.71 9.70
N TYR A 147 14.03 5.93 10.10
CA TYR A 147 12.87 5.62 9.27
C TYR A 147 12.00 6.86 9.04
N TRP A 148 11.82 7.73 10.02
CA TRP A 148 11.16 9.02 9.83
C TRP A 148 11.90 9.90 8.82
N LEU A 149 13.22 10.03 8.93
CA LEU A 149 14.02 10.79 7.96
C LEU A 149 13.94 10.18 6.55
N TRP A 150 13.92 8.86 6.45
CA TRP A 150 13.74 8.17 5.17
C TRP A 150 12.38 8.51 4.55
N GLN A 151 11.29 8.50 5.30
CA GLN A 151 9.95 8.87 4.80
C GLN A 151 9.92 10.34 4.34
N ILE A 152 10.51 11.26 5.10
CA ILE A 152 10.62 12.67 4.71
C ILE A 152 11.37 12.80 3.38
N LEU A 153 12.45 12.03 3.18
CA LEU A 153 13.21 12.04 1.93
C LEU A 153 12.41 11.48 0.75
N GLN A 154 11.57 10.45 0.97
CA GLN A 154 10.67 9.93 -0.09
C GLN A 154 9.61 10.97 -0.50
N LEU A 155 9.11 11.77 0.44
CA LEU A 155 8.14 12.82 0.16
C LEU A 155 8.75 14.04 -0.54
N TRP A 156 10.07 14.18 -0.56
CA TRP A 156 10.75 15.35 -1.14
C TRP A 156 10.38 15.57 -2.61
N THR A 157 10.52 14.56 -3.45
CA THR A 157 10.26 14.68 -4.89
C THR A 157 8.81 15.04 -5.20
N PRO A 158 7.79 14.28 -4.74
CA PRO A 158 6.40 14.60 -5.07
C PRO A 158 5.95 15.97 -4.54
N LEU A 159 6.45 16.41 -3.38
CA LEU A 159 6.11 17.73 -2.86
C LEU A 159 6.84 18.86 -3.61
N SER A 160 8.09 18.62 -4.03
CA SER A 160 8.87 19.60 -4.82
C SER A 160 8.24 19.84 -6.19
N GLU A 161 7.79 18.78 -6.88
CA GLU A 161 7.13 18.85 -8.18
C GLU A 161 5.83 19.69 -8.14
N LEU A 162 5.15 19.70 -6.98
CA LEU A 162 3.93 20.48 -6.75
C LEU A 162 4.18 21.85 -6.08
N GLY A 163 5.44 22.21 -5.83
CA GLY A 163 5.81 23.48 -5.23
C GLY A 163 5.40 23.63 -3.76
N VAL A 164 5.33 22.52 -3.01
CA VAL A 164 4.91 22.49 -1.59
C VAL A 164 5.94 21.82 -0.66
N ALA A 165 7.18 21.67 -1.10
CA ALA A 165 8.25 21.05 -0.32
C ALA A 165 8.61 21.85 0.96
N GLN A 166 8.25 23.14 1.05
CA GLN A 166 8.35 23.95 2.27
C GLN A 166 7.71 23.26 3.48
N SER A 167 6.67 22.46 3.24
CA SER A 167 5.96 21.69 4.27
C SER A 167 6.86 20.71 5.03
N LEU A 168 7.94 20.22 4.43
CA LEU A 168 8.90 19.29 5.04
C LEU A 168 9.99 20.00 5.86
N LEU A 169 10.14 21.31 5.70
CA LEU A 169 11.15 22.11 6.41
C LEU A 169 10.64 22.67 7.74
N LEU A 170 9.34 22.63 7.96
CA LEU A 170 8.68 23.17 9.15
C LEU A 170 8.51 22.05 10.18
N ALA A 171 9.34 22.05 11.23
CA ALA A 171 9.34 21.00 12.25
C ALA A 171 7.98 20.84 12.96
N ASP A 172 7.27 21.94 13.19
CA ASP A 172 5.95 21.94 13.84
C ASP A 172 4.84 21.39 12.94
N ASN A 173 5.08 21.28 11.63
CA ASN A 173 4.18 20.69 10.64
C ASN A 173 4.34 19.18 10.52
N LEU A 174 5.44 18.62 11.03
CA LEU A 174 5.78 17.20 10.96
C LEU A 174 5.36 16.50 12.25
N CYS A 175 4.21 15.85 12.24
CA CYS A 175 3.73 15.02 13.34
C CYS A 175 4.10 13.55 13.13
N VAL A 176 4.12 12.77 14.22
CA VAL A 176 4.43 11.34 14.20
C VAL A 176 3.31 10.53 14.83
N GLN A 177 2.82 9.55 14.09
CA GLN A 177 1.89 8.54 14.58
C GLN A 177 2.59 7.17 14.53
N GLY A 178 3.24 6.81 15.64
CA GLY A 178 4.11 5.64 15.67
C GLY A 178 5.24 5.76 14.64
N TRP A 179 5.30 4.80 13.72
CA TRP A 179 6.32 4.77 12.65
C TRP A 179 6.11 5.84 11.56
N CYS A 180 4.89 6.37 11.40
CA CYS A 180 4.48 7.17 10.25
C CYS A 180 4.66 8.68 10.51
N ILE A 181 5.31 9.36 9.56
CA ILE A 181 5.36 10.83 9.48
C ILE A 181 4.05 11.33 8.85
N ARG A 182 3.44 12.35 9.46
CA ARG A 182 2.19 12.95 8.99
C ARG A 182 2.28 14.47 9.01
N LEU A 183 1.87 15.11 7.93
CA LEU A 183 1.86 16.57 7.83
C LEU A 183 0.52 17.13 8.34
N LEU A 184 0.57 18.31 8.98
CA LEU A 184 -0.65 19.05 9.36
C LEU A 184 -1.28 19.73 8.15
N GLU A 185 -0.47 20.43 7.35
CA GLU A 185 -0.93 21.12 6.13
C GLU A 185 0.20 21.24 5.10
N LEU A 186 -0.15 21.60 3.87
CA LEU A 186 0.81 21.87 2.80
C LEU A 186 1.08 23.37 2.68
N HIS A 187 2.36 23.72 2.69
CA HIS A 187 2.85 25.10 2.56
C HIS A 187 3.49 25.30 1.19
N GLN A 188 3.06 26.32 0.47
CA GLN A 188 3.65 26.69 -0.81
C GLN A 188 5.09 27.17 -0.63
N ASN A 189 5.95 26.81 -1.56
CA ASN A 189 7.33 27.28 -1.58
C ASN A 189 7.35 28.80 -1.79
N ILE A 190 8.11 29.50 -0.96
CA ILE A 190 8.34 30.95 -1.11
C ILE A 190 9.43 31.20 -2.14
N GLU A 191 10.41 30.27 -2.23
CA GLU A 191 11.57 30.31 -3.13
C GLU A 191 11.86 28.89 -3.65
N GLU A 192 12.81 28.77 -4.56
CA GLU A 192 13.25 27.45 -5.03
C GLU A 192 14.03 26.74 -3.93
N LEU A 193 13.53 25.59 -3.50
CA LEU A 193 14.09 24.78 -2.42
C LEU A 193 14.98 23.67 -2.97
N THR A 194 16.03 23.36 -2.22
CA THR A 194 17.05 22.37 -2.55
C THR A 194 17.18 21.29 -1.47
N LEU A 195 17.89 20.20 -1.78
CA LEU A 195 18.25 19.19 -0.77
C LEU A 195 19.11 19.74 0.36
N GLN A 196 19.84 20.87 0.11
CA GLN A 196 20.60 21.57 1.14
C GLN A 196 19.67 22.15 2.21
N ASP A 197 18.52 22.71 1.81
CA ASP A 197 17.55 23.27 2.75
C ASP A 197 16.95 22.17 3.62
N LEU A 198 16.62 21.02 3.02
CA LEU A 198 16.18 19.83 3.74
C LEU A 198 17.28 19.32 4.69
N GLY A 199 18.51 19.19 4.24
CA GLY A 199 19.64 18.79 5.07
C GLY A 199 19.87 19.74 6.26
N ASN A 200 19.75 21.04 6.04
CA ASN A 200 19.86 22.03 7.11
C ASN A 200 18.73 21.90 8.15
N SER A 201 17.49 21.59 7.74
CA SER A 201 16.38 21.38 8.69
C SER A 201 16.62 20.16 9.60
N TRP A 202 17.34 19.13 9.14
CA TRP A 202 17.65 17.92 9.92
C TRP A 202 18.77 18.11 10.96
N ARG A 203 19.61 19.14 10.85
CA ARG A 203 20.81 19.33 11.71
C ARG A 203 20.49 19.23 13.20
N ASN A 204 19.39 19.84 13.64
CA ASN A 204 19.02 19.83 15.05
C ASN A 204 18.70 18.42 15.56
N TRP A 205 18.00 17.62 14.77
CA TRP A 205 17.66 16.24 15.14
C TRP A 205 18.88 15.34 15.12
N VAL A 206 19.74 15.50 14.13
CA VAL A 206 20.94 14.66 13.97
C VAL A 206 21.94 14.90 15.09
N THR A 207 22.10 16.12 15.61
CA THR A 207 23.02 16.43 16.72
C THR A 207 22.59 15.77 18.04
N VAL A 208 21.29 15.50 18.22
CA VAL A 208 20.75 14.83 19.42
C VAL A 208 20.33 13.38 19.14
N ALA A 209 20.68 12.85 17.97
CA ALA A 209 20.39 11.46 17.61
C ALA A 209 21.11 10.46 18.54
N LYS A 210 20.60 9.24 18.60
CA LYS A 210 21.26 8.17 19.39
C LYS A 210 22.69 7.95 18.92
N THR A 211 23.61 7.79 19.83
CA THR A 211 25.07 7.77 19.58
C THR A 211 25.54 6.74 18.56
N THR A 212 24.82 5.65 18.37
CA THR A 212 25.15 4.60 17.39
C THR A 212 24.93 5.03 15.93
N SER A 213 23.96 5.90 15.67
CA SER A 213 23.58 6.34 14.32
C SER A 213 24.05 7.77 13.99
N SER A 214 24.34 8.62 14.99
CA SER A 214 24.67 10.03 14.83
C SER A 214 25.79 10.31 13.81
N PRO A 215 26.98 9.66 13.86
CA PRO A 215 28.07 10.01 12.92
C PRO A 215 27.71 9.73 11.45
N LYS A 216 26.92 8.69 11.18
CA LYS A 216 26.49 8.38 9.82
C LYS A 216 25.39 9.32 9.35
N LEU A 217 24.48 9.73 10.22
CA LEU A 217 23.46 10.74 9.91
C LEU A 217 24.10 12.10 9.66
N GLU A 218 25.11 12.51 10.45
CA GLU A 218 25.88 13.74 10.22
C GLU A 218 26.52 13.74 8.83
N TYR A 219 27.15 12.63 8.45
CA TYR A 219 27.72 12.46 7.11
C TYR A 219 26.68 12.58 6.00
N ILE A 220 25.47 11.98 6.17
CA ILE A 220 24.38 12.10 5.20
C ILE A 220 23.91 13.54 5.05
N VAL A 221 23.76 14.28 6.17
CA VAL A 221 23.41 15.70 6.14
C VAL A 221 24.49 16.54 5.47
N GLU A 222 25.77 16.22 5.67
CA GLU A 222 26.87 16.87 4.97
C GLU A 222 26.80 16.63 3.46
N LEU A 223 26.49 15.39 3.01
CA LEU A 223 26.26 15.08 1.60
C LEU A 223 25.10 15.90 1.02
N MET A 224 23.98 16.03 1.75
CA MET A 224 22.83 16.83 1.31
C MET A 224 23.19 18.31 1.14
N CYS A 225 24.14 18.83 1.93
CA CYS A 225 24.58 20.22 1.89
C CYS A 225 25.67 20.50 0.85
N GLN A 226 26.17 19.49 0.12
CA GLN A 226 27.16 19.71 -0.94
C GLN A 226 26.52 20.31 -2.20
N PRO A 227 27.25 21.13 -2.97
CA PRO A 227 26.71 21.75 -4.19
C PRO A 227 26.32 20.75 -5.27
N GLU A 228 26.99 19.60 -5.34
CA GLU A 228 26.75 18.52 -6.31
C GLU A 228 26.09 17.32 -5.59
N ASN A 229 25.01 17.58 -4.84
CA ASN A 229 24.27 16.52 -4.16
C ASN A 229 23.50 15.66 -5.15
N ASP A 230 23.45 14.35 -4.88
CA ASP A 230 22.68 13.36 -5.64
C ASP A 230 21.69 12.67 -4.71
N LEU A 231 20.41 12.86 -5.01
CA LEU A 231 19.31 12.26 -4.23
C LEU A 231 19.41 10.73 -4.19
N GLU A 232 19.88 10.07 -5.25
CA GLU A 232 20.00 8.62 -5.30
C GLU A 232 21.11 8.12 -4.38
N ILE A 233 22.24 8.84 -4.31
CA ILE A 233 23.33 8.55 -3.36
C ILE A 233 22.84 8.74 -1.92
N ILE A 234 22.14 9.84 -1.63
CA ILE A 234 21.61 10.13 -0.30
C ILE A 234 20.60 9.03 0.11
N ASN A 235 19.67 8.67 -0.78
CA ASN A 235 18.72 7.57 -0.55
C ASN A 235 19.43 6.25 -0.26
N THR A 236 20.49 5.93 -1.00
CA THR A 236 21.25 4.68 -0.82
C THR A 236 21.93 4.67 0.56
N GLN A 237 22.58 5.76 0.96
CA GLN A 237 23.26 5.86 2.25
C GLN A 237 22.28 5.79 3.43
N LEU A 238 21.14 6.51 3.32
CA LEU A 238 20.10 6.50 4.35
C LEU A 238 19.43 5.12 4.45
N ASN A 239 19.17 4.46 3.32
CA ASN A 239 18.65 3.10 3.28
C ASN A 239 19.62 2.10 3.92
N GLU A 240 20.91 2.16 3.58
CA GLU A 240 21.92 1.29 4.18
C GLU A 240 22.01 1.47 5.70
N LEU A 241 21.93 2.72 6.18
CA LEU A 241 21.90 3.01 7.59
C LEU A 241 20.64 2.46 8.26
N LEU A 242 19.46 2.64 7.65
CA LEU A 242 18.19 2.14 8.15
C LEU A 242 18.21 0.62 8.30
N LEU A 243 18.62 -0.10 7.25
CA LEU A 243 18.68 -1.55 7.27
C LEU A 243 19.72 -2.09 8.26
N THR A 244 20.91 -1.47 8.32
CA THR A 244 21.96 -1.86 9.27
C THR A 244 21.51 -1.70 10.73
N THR A 245 20.72 -0.65 11.00
CA THR A 245 20.20 -0.40 12.35
C THR A 245 19.03 -1.32 12.68
N ALA A 246 18.18 -1.65 11.71
CA ALA A 246 17.05 -2.55 11.89
C ALA A 246 17.49 -4.00 12.21
N ILE A 247 18.62 -4.47 11.66
CA ILE A 247 19.19 -5.81 11.93
C ILE A 247 19.43 -6.05 13.42
N GLU A 248 19.66 -5.00 14.21
CA GLU A 248 19.87 -5.12 15.66
C GLU A 248 18.60 -5.55 16.42
N LEU A 249 17.44 -5.49 15.76
CA LEU A 249 16.15 -5.90 16.31
C LEU A 249 15.80 -7.32 15.83
N PRO A 250 15.53 -8.28 16.72
CA PRO A 250 14.96 -9.56 16.27
C PRO A 250 13.54 -9.37 15.78
N LEU A 251 13.18 -10.11 14.72
CA LEU A 251 11.83 -10.11 14.15
C LEU A 251 11.27 -11.53 14.07
N TYR A 252 10.08 -11.72 14.62
CA TYR A 252 9.32 -12.96 14.52
C TYR A 252 7.98 -12.69 13.83
N LEU A 253 7.67 -13.49 12.82
CA LEU A 253 6.44 -13.42 12.06
C LEU A 253 5.60 -14.66 12.30
N THR A 254 4.31 -14.47 12.51
CA THR A 254 3.31 -15.54 12.52
C THR A 254 2.16 -15.12 11.60
N ILE A 255 1.71 -16.04 10.76
CA ILE A 255 0.69 -15.75 9.74
C ILE A 255 -0.48 -16.72 9.85
N ALA A 256 -1.70 -16.23 9.69
CA ALA A 256 -2.91 -17.02 9.56
C ALA A 256 -3.84 -16.37 8.54
N GLY A 257 -4.56 -17.19 7.80
CA GLY A 257 -5.53 -16.71 6.83
C GLY A 257 -6.71 -17.64 6.69
N GLY A 258 -7.78 -17.14 6.10
CA GLY A 258 -8.99 -17.87 5.84
C GLY A 258 -9.88 -17.15 4.85
N THR A 259 -10.77 -17.89 4.21
CA THR A 259 -11.77 -17.38 3.28
C THR A 259 -13.10 -18.10 3.51
N ASP A 260 -14.22 -17.42 3.25
CA ASP A 260 -15.57 -17.92 3.42
C ASP A 260 -16.49 -17.37 2.32
N PRO A 261 -17.36 -18.18 1.69
CA PRO A 261 -18.25 -17.72 0.63
C PRO A 261 -19.32 -16.73 1.10
N GLY A 262 -19.46 -16.52 2.41
CA GLY A 262 -20.54 -15.72 2.97
C GLY A 262 -21.89 -16.46 3.00
N PRO A 263 -22.90 -15.92 3.72
CA PRO A 263 -24.18 -16.61 3.92
C PRO A 263 -25.11 -16.53 2.70
N VAL A 264 -24.85 -15.66 1.73
CA VAL A 264 -25.75 -15.39 0.59
C VAL A 264 -25.21 -15.96 -0.72
N ILE A 265 -23.91 -15.88 -0.96
CA ILE A 265 -23.26 -16.30 -2.20
C ILE A 265 -22.88 -17.78 -2.10
N LYS A 266 -23.16 -18.56 -3.16
CA LYS A 266 -22.89 -20.01 -3.16
C LYS A 266 -21.45 -20.36 -3.57
N HIS A 267 -20.84 -19.53 -4.36
CA HIS A 267 -19.49 -19.71 -4.89
C HIS A 267 -18.56 -18.72 -4.22
N ASN A 268 -17.37 -19.17 -3.88
CA ASN A 268 -16.34 -18.28 -3.34
C ASN A 268 -15.45 -17.85 -4.49
N GLU A 269 -15.57 -16.59 -4.91
CA GLU A 269 -14.73 -15.98 -5.93
C GLU A 269 -13.43 -15.42 -5.34
N ASP A 270 -13.34 -15.33 -4.01
CA ASP A 270 -12.13 -14.93 -3.29
C ASP A 270 -11.11 -16.07 -3.22
N ALA A 271 -9.84 -15.69 -3.21
CA ALA A 271 -8.71 -16.56 -2.92
C ALA A 271 -7.70 -15.88 -1.98
N CYS A 272 -7.21 -16.59 -0.98
CA CYS A 272 -6.18 -16.07 -0.08
C CYS A 272 -5.03 -17.05 0.15
N TYR A 273 -3.87 -16.51 0.55
CA TYR A 273 -2.72 -17.31 0.99
C TYR A 273 -2.08 -16.68 2.22
N PRO A 274 -1.85 -17.48 3.29
CA PRO A 274 -2.32 -18.86 3.46
C PRO A 274 -3.84 -18.91 3.58
N SER A 275 -4.47 -19.99 3.11
CA SER A 275 -5.92 -20.23 3.25
C SER A 275 -6.23 -21.25 4.36
N HIS A 276 -5.23 -22.03 4.73
CA HIS A 276 -5.35 -23.05 5.77
C HIS A 276 -4.05 -23.19 6.55
N PRO A 277 -4.09 -23.54 7.85
CA PRO A 277 -2.88 -23.79 8.67
C PRO A 277 -1.95 -24.89 8.12
N ARG A 278 -2.42 -25.67 7.18
CA ARG A 278 -1.65 -26.74 6.51
C ARG A 278 -1.07 -26.35 5.15
N ASP A 279 -1.23 -25.12 4.71
CA ASP A 279 -0.56 -24.58 3.52
C ASP A 279 0.93 -24.37 3.80
N LEU A 280 1.62 -25.48 4.10
CA LEU A 280 3.05 -25.51 4.47
C LEU A 280 3.91 -25.36 3.21
N ASP A 281 4.02 -24.16 2.70
CA ASP A 281 5.09 -23.81 1.78
C ASP A 281 6.24 -23.21 2.59
N ASP A 282 7.20 -24.02 3.00
CA ASP A 282 8.30 -23.65 3.89
C ASP A 282 9.14 -22.46 3.37
N GLN A 283 9.11 -22.16 2.07
CA GLN A 283 9.85 -21.04 1.48
C GLN A 283 9.09 -19.72 1.54
N LEU A 284 7.77 -19.74 1.45
CA LEU A 284 6.94 -18.54 1.39
C LEU A 284 6.36 -18.15 2.76
N GLN A 285 6.14 -19.11 3.65
CA GLN A 285 5.67 -18.81 5.02
C GLN A 285 6.84 -18.47 5.95
N PRO A 286 6.67 -17.55 6.88
CA PRO A 286 5.50 -16.64 7.09
C PRO A 286 5.62 -15.32 6.31
N ARG A 287 6.36 -15.28 5.21
CA ARG A 287 6.82 -14.08 4.52
C ARG A 287 5.83 -13.50 3.52
N LEU A 288 4.90 -14.33 3.04
CA LEU A 288 3.97 -13.95 1.96
C LEU A 288 2.53 -14.04 2.45
N ALA A 289 1.76 -12.96 2.27
CA ALA A 289 0.32 -12.93 2.37
C ALA A 289 -0.27 -12.42 1.05
N ILE A 290 -1.35 -13.04 0.58
CA ILE A 290 -2.05 -12.67 -0.66
C ILE A 290 -3.56 -12.74 -0.43
N ILE A 291 -4.30 -11.76 -0.95
CA ILE A 291 -5.73 -11.83 -1.17
C ILE A 291 -6.01 -11.40 -2.61
N CYS A 292 -6.83 -12.18 -3.28
CA CYS A 292 -7.37 -11.94 -4.61
C CYS A 292 -8.88 -12.08 -4.51
N ASP A 293 -9.62 -11.00 -4.74
CA ASP A 293 -11.06 -10.95 -4.76
C ASP A 293 -11.51 -11.01 -6.22
N GLY A 294 -12.22 -12.07 -6.57
CA GLY A 294 -12.71 -12.31 -7.92
C GLY A 294 -13.91 -11.42 -8.20
N ILE A 295 -13.82 -10.54 -9.20
CA ILE A 295 -14.87 -9.57 -9.49
C ILE A 295 -16.14 -10.30 -9.89
N GLY A 296 -17.16 -10.22 -9.03
CA GLY A 296 -18.47 -10.84 -9.17
C GLY A 296 -19.28 -10.32 -10.36
N GLY A 297 -20.25 -11.12 -10.79
CA GLY A 297 -21.10 -10.87 -11.96
C GLY A 297 -20.52 -11.34 -13.29
N HIS A 298 -19.37 -11.96 -13.28
CA HIS A 298 -18.72 -12.57 -14.44
C HIS A 298 -18.48 -14.05 -14.16
N GLU A 299 -18.88 -14.92 -15.06
CA GLU A 299 -18.45 -16.32 -14.99
C GLU A 299 -16.92 -16.36 -15.04
N GLY A 300 -16.28 -16.69 -13.92
CA GLY A 300 -14.85 -16.90 -13.84
C GLY A 300 -14.08 -16.01 -12.85
N GLY A 301 -14.73 -15.26 -11.96
CA GLY A 301 -14.08 -14.57 -10.84
C GLY A 301 -13.24 -15.52 -10.01
N GLU A 302 -13.79 -16.67 -9.62
CA GLU A 302 -13.06 -17.75 -8.92
C GLU A 302 -11.83 -18.22 -9.71
N VAL A 303 -11.94 -18.39 -11.03
CA VAL A 303 -10.81 -18.82 -11.87
C VAL A 303 -9.75 -17.71 -11.93
N ALA A 304 -10.15 -16.44 -12.00
CA ALA A 304 -9.21 -15.32 -12.04
C ALA A 304 -8.44 -15.20 -10.73
N SER A 305 -9.11 -15.24 -9.58
CA SER A 305 -8.49 -15.11 -8.26
C SER A 305 -7.52 -16.27 -7.98
N GLN A 306 -7.93 -17.52 -8.26
CA GLN A 306 -7.08 -18.69 -8.10
C GLN A 306 -5.86 -18.67 -9.05
N LEU A 307 -6.07 -18.31 -10.32
CA LEU A 307 -5.00 -18.23 -11.32
C LEU A 307 -3.98 -17.13 -10.93
N ALA A 308 -4.45 -15.98 -10.48
CA ALA A 308 -3.60 -14.89 -9.99
C ALA A 308 -2.80 -15.34 -8.77
N LEU A 309 -3.46 -15.95 -7.77
CA LEU A 309 -2.83 -16.44 -6.54
C LEU A 309 -1.72 -17.47 -6.84
N GLN A 310 -1.99 -18.48 -7.66
CA GLN A 310 -1.00 -19.50 -8.00
C GLN A 310 0.18 -18.90 -8.78
N SER A 311 -0.10 -18.03 -9.74
CA SER A 311 0.95 -17.32 -10.50
C SER A 311 1.81 -16.45 -9.59
N LEU A 312 1.21 -15.72 -8.65
CA LEU A 312 1.91 -14.91 -7.66
C LEU A 312 2.84 -15.74 -6.78
N LYS A 313 2.36 -16.87 -6.24
CA LYS A 313 3.20 -17.76 -5.43
C LYS A 313 4.45 -18.21 -6.19
N LEU A 314 4.30 -18.56 -7.47
CA LEU A 314 5.44 -18.95 -8.32
C LEU A 314 6.42 -17.79 -8.56
N GLN A 315 5.90 -16.59 -8.88
CA GLN A 315 6.71 -15.40 -9.11
C GLN A 315 7.45 -14.98 -7.84
N MET A 316 6.79 -14.96 -6.69
CA MET A 316 7.41 -14.55 -5.42
C MET A 316 8.45 -15.56 -4.94
N ARG A 317 8.22 -16.86 -5.15
CA ARG A 317 9.24 -17.89 -4.89
C ARG A 317 10.49 -17.68 -5.75
N ALA A 318 10.32 -17.41 -7.04
CA ALA A 318 11.44 -17.15 -7.94
C ALA A 318 12.19 -15.85 -7.56
N LEU A 319 11.46 -14.81 -7.20
CA LEU A 319 12.02 -13.53 -6.75
C LEU A 319 12.85 -13.71 -5.46
N LEU A 320 12.30 -14.39 -4.44
CA LEU A 320 13.03 -14.65 -3.19
C LEU A 320 14.28 -15.48 -3.42
N ALA A 321 14.21 -16.50 -4.26
CA ALA A 321 15.39 -17.30 -4.62
C ALA A 321 16.46 -16.46 -5.33
N GLN A 322 16.07 -15.54 -6.23
CA GLN A 322 16.99 -14.63 -6.89
C GLN A 322 17.64 -13.65 -5.89
N ILE A 323 16.87 -13.14 -4.92
CA ILE A 323 17.38 -12.23 -3.88
C ILE A 323 18.37 -12.97 -2.95
N ASP A 324 18.08 -14.23 -2.60
CA ASP A 324 18.96 -15.05 -1.73
C ASP A 324 20.34 -15.33 -2.36
N GLU A 325 20.44 -15.29 -3.69
CA GLU A 325 21.71 -15.41 -4.43
C GLU A 325 22.53 -14.10 -4.47
N GLN A 326 21.93 -12.95 -4.10
CA GLN A 326 22.64 -11.67 -4.12
C GLN A 326 23.57 -11.52 -2.91
N THR A 327 24.71 -10.90 -3.14
CA THR A 327 25.71 -10.57 -2.10
C THR A 327 25.66 -9.12 -1.66
N GLU A 328 24.98 -8.27 -2.43
CA GLU A 328 24.81 -6.83 -2.18
C GLU A 328 23.33 -6.51 -1.90
N LEU A 329 23.11 -5.47 -1.08
CA LEU A 329 21.76 -4.98 -0.80
C LEU A 329 21.15 -4.38 -2.08
N LEU A 330 19.98 -4.87 -2.43
CA LEU A 330 19.17 -4.28 -3.50
C LEU A 330 18.47 -3.00 -3.00
N THR A 331 18.40 -2.00 -3.85
CA THR A 331 17.71 -0.75 -3.49
C THR A 331 16.20 -0.97 -3.45
N PRO A 332 15.46 -0.23 -2.57
CA PRO A 332 14.00 -0.32 -2.52
C PRO A 332 13.34 -0.08 -3.87
N LYS A 333 13.85 0.88 -4.64
CA LYS A 333 13.37 1.19 -6.00
C LYS A 333 13.45 -0.02 -6.92
N LEU A 334 14.60 -0.75 -6.90
CA LEU A 334 14.78 -1.95 -7.72
C LEU A 334 13.84 -3.07 -7.29
N LEU A 335 13.67 -3.28 -5.98
CA LEU A 335 12.75 -4.29 -5.44
C LEU A 335 11.30 -3.99 -5.80
N CYS A 336 10.85 -2.72 -5.69
CA CYS A 336 9.53 -2.32 -6.16
C CYS A 336 9.35 -2.61 -7.65
N GLN A 337 10.33 -2.29 -8.50
CA GLN A 337 10.29 -2.57 -9.94
C GLN A 337 10.25 -4.07 -10.25
N GLN A 338 10.97 -4.89 -9.49
CA GLN A 338 10.95 -6.35 -9.66
C GLN A 338 9.59 -6.94 -9.27
N ILE A 339 9.02 -6.50 -8.14
CA ILE A 339 7.67 -6.90 -7.71
C ILE A 339 6.66 -6.48 -8.77
N GLU A 340 6.69 -5.23 -9.22
CA GLU A 340 5.79 -4.73 -10.27
C GLU A 340 5.91 -5.55 -11.56
N SER A 341 7.12 -5.94 -11.95
CA SER A 341 7.36 -6.79 -13.12
C SER A 341 6.72 -8.17 -12.95
N CYS A 342 6.79 -8.76 -11.76
CA CYS A 342 6.09 -10.01 -11.44
C CYS A 342 4.57 -9.84 -11.55
N LEU A 343 4.01 -8.74 -11.03
CA LEU A 343 2.58 -8.44 -11.12
C LEU A 343 2.11 -8.28 -12.57
N ARG A 344 2.91 -7.66 -13.42
CA ARG A 344 2.64 -7.56 -14.87
C ARG A 344 2.59 -8.94 -15.53
N VAL A 345 3.47 -9.86 -15.14
CA VAL A 345 3.42 -11.25 -15.62
C VAL A 345 2.13 -11.93 -15.18
N VAL A 346 1.73 -11.77 -13.91
CA VAL A 346 0.47 -12.34 -13.38
C VAL A 346 -0.73 -11.78 -14.13
N ASN A 347 -0.79 -10.46 -14.35
CA ASN A 347 -1.85 -9.85 -15.16
C ASN A 347 -1.92 -10.46 -16.56
N ASN A 348 -0.77 -10.65 -17.22
CA ASN A 348 -0.72 -11.21 -18.56
C ASN A 348 -1.22 -12.66 -18.60
N VAL A 349 -1.05 -13.43 -17.52
CA VAL A 349 -1.61 -14.79 -17.42
C VAL A 349 -3.13 -14.74 -17.42
N VAL A 350 -3.75 -13.90 -16.56
CA VAL A 350 -5.22 -13.73 -16.51
C VAL A 350 -5.74 -13.12 -17.81
N TRP A 351 -5.06 -12.11 -18.36
CA TRP A 351 -5.41 -11.46 -19.61
C TRP A 351 -5.42 -12.44 -20.79
N SER A 352 -4.35 -13.22 -20.97
CA SER A 352 -4.24 -14.21 -22.05
C SER A 352 -5.31 -15.29 -21.93
N ARG A 353 -5.66 -15.69 -20.71
CA ARG A 353 -6.74 -16.67 -20.50
C ARG A 353 -8.10 -16.12 -20.96
N ASN A 354 -8.37 -14.84 -20.73
CA ASN A 354 -9.55 -14.17 -21.27
C ASN A 354 -9.58 -14.19 -22.80
N ASP A 355 -8.44 -13.90 -23.45
CA ASP A 355 -8.33 -13.87 -24.91
C ASP A 355 -8.50 -15.27 -25.53
N GLU A 356 -7.91 -16.31 -24.93
CA GLU A 356 -8.09 -17.70 -25.32
C GLU A 356 -9.59 -18.10 -25.30
N GLN A 357 -10.31 -17.65 -24.29
CA GLN A 357 -11.75 -17.90 -24.14
C GLN A 357 -12.61 -16.90 -24.92
N LYS A 358 -12.01 -15.95 -25.64
CA LYS A 358 -12.67 -14.88 -26.43
C LYS A 358 -13.63 -14.02 -25.59
N ARG A 359 -13.34 -13.86 -24.30
CA ARG A 359 -14.11 -13.00 -23.41
C ARG A 359 -13.85 -11.53 -23.72
N GLN A 360 -14.89 -10.70 -23.73
CA GLN A 360 -14.78 -9.27 -24.06
C GLN A 360 -15.58 -8.41 -23.08
N GLY A 361 -15.09 -7.18 -22.86
CA GLY A 361 -15.76 -6.19 -22.01
C GLY A 361 -16.04 -6.75 -20.61
N LYS A 362 -17.32 -6.76 -20.22
CA LYS A 362 -17.77 -7.21 -18.90
C LYS A 362 -17.72 -8.74 -18.69
N GLU A 363 -17.47 -9.51 -19.74
CA GLU A 363 -17.35 -10.99 -19.63
C GLU A 363 -15.91 -11.43 -19.29
N ARG A 364 -14.94 -10.51 -19.27
CA ARG A 364 -13.56 -10.82 -18.91
C ARG A 364 -13.46 -11.19 -17.43
N MET A 365 -12.75 -12.27 -17.14
CA MET A 365 -12.38 -12.63 -15.77
C MET A 365 -11.45 -11.55 -15.22
N ALA A 366 -11.67 -11.17 -14.00
CA ALA A 366 -10.86 -10.19 -13.32
C ALA A 366 -10.75 -10.50 -11.81
N THR A 367 -9.75 -9.96 -11.16
CA THR A 367 -9.59 -10.06 -9.72
C THR A 367 -8.82 -8.87 -9.19
N THR A 368 -9.13 -8.44 -7.97
CA THR A 368 -8.29 -7.51 -7.22
C THR A 368 -7.01 -8.21 -6.74
N LEU A 369 -6.14 -7.46 -6.13
CA LEU A 369 -4.97 -7.97 -5.43
C LEU A 369 -4.59 -7.04 -4.28
N VAL A 370 -4.39 -7.62 -3.11
CA VAL A 370 -3.54 -7.07 -2.06
C VAL A 370 -2.57 -8.15 -1.60
N MET A 371 -1.28 -7.81 -1.57
CA MET A 371 -0.20 -8.76 -1.24
C MET A 371 0.83 -8.07 -0.36
N SER A 372 1.32 -8.78 0.65
CA SER A 372 2.52 -8.39 1.38
C SER A 372 3.61 -9.43 1.24
N LEU A 373 4.84 -8.97 1.03
CA LEU A 373 6.03 -9.80 0.92
C LEU A 373 7.13 -9.26 1.83
N GLN A 374 7.50 -10.03 2.85
CA GLN A 374 8.69 -9.75 3.64
C GLN A 374 9.93 -10.27 2.89
N ILE A 375 10.87 -9.38 2.64
CA ILE A 375 12.07 -9.67 1.87
C ILE A 375 13.29 -9.73 2.80
N PRO A 376 13.90 -10.91 3.00
CA PRO A 376 15.18 -11.01 3.69
C PRO A 376 16.30 -10.62 2.72
N GLN A 377 17.09 -9.64 3.11
CA GLN A 377 18.31 -9.29 2.37
C GLN A 377 19.54 -9.66 3.21
N ARG A 378 20.54 -10.24 2.57
CA ARG A 378 21.80 -10.63 3.21
C ARG A 378 22.92 -9.69 2.83
N ARG A 379 23.70 -9.31 3.84
CA ARG A 379 24.98 -8.63 3.64
C ARG A 379 26.02 -9.30 4.51
N GLU A 380 27.03 -9.92 3.90
CA GLU A 380 28.05 -10.70 4.60
C GLU A 380 27.43 -11.84 5.43
N GLN A 381 27.48 -11.74 6.78
CA GLN A 381 26.92 -12.72 7.71
C GLN A 381 25.61 -12.24 8.37
N LEU A 382 25.15 -11.05 8.00
CA LEU A 382 23.95 -10.43 8.58
C LEU A 382 22.76 -10.56 7.62
N GLU A 383 21.64 -11.04 8.14
CA GLU A 383 20.37 -11.10 7.41
C GLU A 383 19.43 -10.03 7.96
N ASN A 384 19.01 -9.11 7.09
CA ASN A 384 17.95 -8.14 7.42
C ASN A 384 16.61 -8.67 6.91
N SER A 385 15.67 -8.81 7.81
CA SER A 385 14.33 -9.32 7.52
C SER A 385 13.22 -8.29 7.80
N HIS A 386 13.56 -7.01 8.01
CA HIS A 386 12.63 -5.97 8.42
C HIS A 386 11.90 -5.27 7.26
N GLU A 387 12.30 -5.53 6.01
CA GLU A 387 11.63 -4.96 4.84
C GLU A 387 10.37 -5.74 4.49
N LEU A 388 9.26 -5.02 4.47
CA LEU A 388 7.96 -5.51 4.01
C LEU A 388 7.52 -4.70 2.80
N TYR A 389 7.19 -5.37 1.71
CA TYR A 389 6.64 -4.76 0.51
C TYR A 389 5.16 -5.08 0.41
N LEU A 390 4.35 -4.05 0.32
CA LEU A 390 2.91 -4.13 0.12
C LEU A 390 2.59 -3.78 -1.32
N ALA A 391 1.96 -4.70 -2.05
CA ALA A 391 1.54 -4.49 -3.43
C ALA A 391 0.02 -4.58 -3.54
N HIS A 392 -0.59 -3.70 -4.36
CA HIS A 392 -2.03 -3.53 -4.41
C HIS A 392 -2.51 -3.13 -5.81
N VAL A 393 -3.68 -3.65 -6.20
CA VAL A 393 -4.52 -3.20 -7.31
C VAL A 393 -5.98 -3.60 -7.04
N GLY A 394 -6.90 -2.65 -7.12
CA GLY A 394 -8.33 -2.87 -6.83
C GLY A 394 -8.76 -2.19 -5.54
N ASP A 395 -9.66 -2.81 -4.77
CA ASP A 395 -10.25 -2.31 -3.52
C ASP A 395 -10.14 -3.28 -2.34
N SER A 396 -9.43 -4.40 -2.49
CA SER A 396 -8.96 -5.18 -1.34
C SER A 396 -7.97 -4.36 -0.54
N ARG A 397 -8.01 -4.41 0.78
CA ARG A 397 -7.32 -3.45 1.65
C ARG A 397 -6.25 -4.09 2.55
N ALA A 398 -5.30 -3.26 2.95
CA ALA A 398 -4.29 -3.58 3.97
C ALA A 398 -4.32 -2.56 5.10
N TYR A 399 -4.19 -3.06 6.35
CA TYR A 399 -4.15 -2.24 7.55
C TYR A 399 -2.93 -2.61 8.39
N TRP A 400 -2.26 -1.61 8.96
CA TRP A 400 -1.30 -1.80 10.04
C TRP A 400 -1.95 -1.48 11.38
N ILE A 401 -1.94 -2.44 12.28
CA ILE A 401 -2.64 -2.35 13.56
C ILE A 401 -1.65 -2.59 14.70
N THR A 402 -1.62 -1.65 15.64
CA THR A 402 -0.87 -1.74 16.89
C THR A 402 -1.82 -1.73 18.09
N GLN A 403 -1.31 -1.69 19.31
CA GLN A 403 -2.17 -1.51 20.48
C GLN A 403 -2.83 -0.12 20.55
N ASN A 404 -2.31 0.86 19.81
CA ASN A 404 -2.69 2.27 19.95
C ASN A 404 -3.45 2.83 18.74
N TYR A 405 -3.33 2.20 17.57
CA TYR A 405 -3.95 2.70 16.33
C TYR A 405 -4.14 1.60 15.29
N CYS A 406 -5.11 1.82 14.41
CA CYS A 406 -5.35 1.07 13.19
C CYS A 406 -5.19 2.04 12.01
N GLN A 407 -4.33 1.72 11.05
CA GLN A 407 -3.98 2.59 9.94
C GLN A 407 -4.21 1.88 8.62
N LEU A 408 -5.09 2.42 7.77
CA LEU A 408 -5.29 1.94 6.41
C LEU A 408 -4.07 2.29 5.56
N LEU A 409 -3.46 1.28 4.94
CA LEU A 409 -2.24 1.43 4.14
C LEU A 409 -2.51 1.59 2.64
N THR A 410 -3.66 1.13 2.15
CA THR A 410 -4.03 1.13 0.73
C THR A 410 -5.02 2.24 0.39
N VAL A 411 -5.09 2.61 -0.89
CA VAL A 411 -6.11 3.49 -1.45
C VAL A 411 -6.81 2.75 -2.57
N ASP A 412 -8.12 2.56 -2.44
CA ASP A 412 -8.92 1.82 -3.42
C ASP A 412 -8.79 2.40 -4.82
N ASP A 413 -8.66 1.53 -5.82
CA ASP A 413 -8.57 1.91 -7.24
C ASP A 413 -9.96 2.07 -7.85
N ASP A 414 -10.73 3.02 -7.33
CA ASP A 414 -12.09 3.32 -7.70
C ASP A 414 -12.24 4.64 -8.49
N MET A 415 -13.47 5.00 -8.83
CA MET A 415 -13.75 6.26 -9.50
C MET A 415 -13.49 7.46 -8.60
N VAL A 416 -13.59 7.33 -7.27
CA VAL A 416 -13.28 8.41 -6.33
C VAL A 416 -11.81 8.78 -6.41
N LYS A 417 -10.90 7.79 -6.28
CA LYS A 417 -9.45 8.01 -6.43
C LYS A 417 -9.11 8.70 -7.75
N ARG A 418 -9.75 8.26 -8.83
CA ARG A 418 -9.53 8.84 -10.16
C ARG A 418 -9.96 10.29 -10.25
N GLU A 419 -11.17 10.64 -9.80
CA GLU A 419 -11.69 12.01 -9.89
C GLU A 419 -10.93 12.97 -8.97
N VAL A 420 -10.57 12.52 -7.76
CA VAL A 420 -9.75 13.29 -6.82
C VAL A 420 -8.35 13.49 -7.38
N GLY A 421 -7.65 12.43 -7.77
CA GLY A 421 -6.28 12.49 -8.29
C GLY A 421 -6.14 13.30 -9.59
N LEU A 422 -7.21 13.41 -10.39
CA LEU A 422 -7.27 14.32 -11.53
C LEU A 422 -7.48 15.79 -11.14
N GLY A 423 -7.71 16.09 -9.87
CA GLY A 423 -7.96 17.45 -9.37
C GLY A 423 -9.34 18.00 -9.73
N LYS A 424 -10.33 17.13 -9.99
CA LYS A 424 -11.66 17.54 -10.42
C LYS A 424 -12.66 17.76 -9.29
N SER A 425 -12.52 17.01 -8.20
CA SER A 425 -13.44 17.06 -7.06
C SER A 425 -12.74 16.71 -5.76
N LEU A 426 -13.29 17.19 -4.64
CA LEU A 426 -12.89 16.74 -3.31
C LEU A 426 -13.42 15.32 -3.06
N TYR A 427 -12.79 14.59 -2.14
CA TYR A 427 -13.16 13.22 -1.80
C TYR A 427 -14.64 13.04 -1.49
N ARG A 428 -15.19 13.89 -0.60
CA ARG A 428 -16.61 13.84 -0.20
C ARG A 428 -17.57 14.12 -1.36
N GLN A 429 -17.19 14.97 -2.29
CA GLN A 429 -17.95 15.25 -3.50
C GLN A 429 -17.88 14.07 -4.48
N ALA A 430 -16.70 13.49 -4.66
CA ALA A 430 -16.51 12.34 -5.53
C ALA A 430 -17.34 11.12 -5.08
N LEU A 431 -17.54 10.93 -3.78
CA LEU A 431 -18.42 9.88 -3.23
C LEU A 431 -19.90 10.03 -3.65
N GLN A 432 -20.34 11.20 -4.13
CA GLN A 432 -21.73 11.42 -4.58
C GLN A 432 -21.93 11.09 -6.08
N ILE A 433 -20.86 10.77 -6.80
CA ILE A 433 -20.94 10.42 -8.22
C ILE A 433 -21.60 9.05 -8.35
N PRO A 434 -22.54 8.87 -9.29
CA PRO A 434 -23.03 7.53 -9.61
C PRO A 434 -21.84 6.59 -9.90
N GLU A 435 -21.88 5.38 -9.35
CA GLU A 435 -20.80 4.39 -9.47
C GLU A 435 -19.45 4.83 -8.86
N ALA A 436 -19.47 5.70 -7.83
CA ALA A 436 -18.27 6.21 -7.15
C ALA A 436 -17.30 5.10 -6.73
N LYS A 437 -17.83 3.98 -6.23
CA LYS A 437 -17.06 2.78 -5.84
C LYS A 437 -16.74 1.82 -6.99
N ALA A 438 -17.09 2.16 -8.25
CA ALA A 438 -16.75 1.29 -9.37
C ALA A 438 -15.24 1.23 -9.57
N LEU A 439 -14.70 0.02 -9.66
CA LEU A 439 -13.28 -0.22 -9.87
C LEU A 439 -12.81 0.37 -11.21
N THR A 440 -11.69 1.03 -11.19
CA THR A 440 -11.03 1.59 -12.36
C THR A 440 -9.96 0.67 -12.94
N GLN A 441 -9.46 -0.25 -12.12
CA GLN A 441 -8.50 -1.28 -12.53
C GLN A 441 -8.54 -2.51 -11.61
N ALA A 442 -8.24 -3.66 -12.21
CA ALA A 442 -8.05 -4.96 -11.56
C ALA A 442 -7.24 -5.85 -12.51
N LEU A 443 -6.65 -6.94 -12.02
CA LEU A 443 -5.94 -7.92 -12.85
C LEU A 443 -6.90 -8.55 -13.88
N GLY A 444 -6.44 -8.68 -15.13
CA GLY A 444 -7.22 -9.25 -16.24
C GLY A 444 -8.14 -8.26 -16.96
N THR A 445 -8.32 -7.03 -16.46
CA THR A 445 -9.18 -6.02 -17.09
C THR A 445 -8.53 -5.29 -18.26
N LYS A 446 -7.21 -5.11 -18.21
CA LYS A 446 -6.42 -4.33 -19.17
C LYS A 446 -5.09 -5.04 -19.44
N GLU A 447 -4.43 -4.67 -20.55
CA GLU A 447 -3.04 -5.05 -20.78
C GLU A 447 -2.15 -4.47 -19.67
N ALA A 448 -1.08 -5.19 -19.33
CA ALA A 448 -0.23 -4.87 -18.19
C ALA A 448 0.41 -3.48 -18.23
N GLU A 449 0.62 -2.92 -19.43
CA GLU A 449 1.17 -1.57 -19.61
C GLU A 449 0.20 -0.45 -19.19
N PHE A 450 -1.10 -0.73 -19.15
CA PHE A 450 -2.16 0.22 -18.75
C PHE A 450 -2.61 0.05 -17.30
N LEU A 451 -2.00 -0.87 -16.54
CA LEU A 451 -2.23 -1.03 -15.11
C LEU A 451 -1.15 -0.31 -14.32
N ASN A 452 -1.60 0.41 -13.29
CA ASN A 452 -0.73 1.06 -12.32
C ASN A 452 -0.80 0.29 -10.99
N PHE A 453 0.23 -0.48 -10.69
CA PHE A 453 0.35 -1.18 -9.42
C PHE A 453 0.88 -0.21 -8.36
N SER A 454 0.25 -0.21 -7.19
CA SER A 454 0.82 0.43 -6.02
C SER A 454 1.77 -0.57 -5.35
N VAL A 455 3.04 -0.23 -5.23
CA VAL A 455 4.03 -1.02 -4.48
C VAL A 455 4.73 -0.09 -3.51
N GLN A 456 4.51 -0.29 -2.23
CA GLN A 456 5.11 0.52 -1.17
C GLN A 456 5.94 -0.34 -0.22
N ARG A 457 6.96 0.27 0.38
CA ARG A 457 7.86 -0.37 1.33
C ARG A 457 7.57 0.10 2.74
N LEU A 458 7.53 -0.85 3.66
CA LEU A 458 7.41 -0.63 5.10
C LEU A 458 8.62 -1.24 5.81
N ILE A 459 9.04 -0.65 6.92
CA ILE A 459 10.03 -1.25 7.83
C ILE A 459 9.31 -1.69 9.10
N ILE A 460 9.39 -2.98 9.41
CA ILE A 460 8.81 -3.53 10.63
C ILE A 460 9.77 -3.24 11.79
N GLU A 461 9.43 -2.28 12.64
CA GLU A 461 10.29 -1.86 13.75
C GLU A 461 9.56 -1.84 15.11
N GLU A 462 8.27 -2.20 15.11
CA GLU A 462 7.44 -2.33 16.31
C GLU A 462 6.51 -3.55 16.22
N ASP A 463 5.97 -3.95 17.36
CA ASP A 463 4.95 -5.00 17.42
C ASP A 463 3.66 -4.51 16.73
N GLY A 464 3.13 -5.31 15.83
CA GLY A 464 1.91 -4.98 15.11
C GLY A 464 1.33 -6.16 14.37
N ILE A 465 0.14 -5.96 13.82
CA ILE A 465 -0.55 -6.89 12.92
C ILE A 465 -0.73 -6.20 11.57
N LEU A 466 -0.24 -6.83 10.52
CA LEU A 466 -0.66 -6.51 9.17
C LEU A 466 -1.91 -7.35 8.86
N LEU A 467 -3.02 -6.67 8.61
CA LEU A 467 -4.27 -7.28 8.18
C LEU A 467 -4.47 -7.00 6.71
N LEU A 468 -4.64 -8.04 5.90
CA LEU A 468 -5.12 -7.96 4.52
C LEU A 468 -6.55 -8.50 4.47
N CYS A 469 -7.43 -7.85 3.69
CA CYS A 469 -8.80 -8.32 3.55
C CYS A 469 -9.42 -7.94 2.20
N SER A 470 -10.42 -8.72 1.75
CA SER A 470 -11.36 -8.31 0.70
C SER A 470 -12.40 -7.32 1.25
N ASP A 471 -13.19 -6.74 0.36
CA ASP A 471 -14.23 -5.77 0.71
C ASP A 471 -15.35 -6.39 1.57
N GLY A 472 -15.58 -7.71 1.48
CA GLY A 472 -16.50 -8.43 2.36
C GLY A 472 -16.24 -8.21 3.85
N LEU A 473 -14.97 -7.98 4.27
CA LEU A 473 -14.65 -7.54 5.64
C LEU A 473 -14.61 -6.02 5.75
N SER A 474 -13.93 -5.31 4.84
CA SER A 474 -13.63 -3.88 5.01
C SER A 474 -14.79 -2.95 4.71
N ASP A 475 -15.85 -3.43 4.06
CA ASP A 475 -17.02 -2.61 3.76
C ASP A 475 -17.65 -2.04 5.04
N ARG A 476 -18.27 -0.87 4.90
CA ARG A 476 -18.89 -0.10 6.00
C ARG A 476 -17.91 0.28 7.12
N ASN A 477 -16.60 0.30 6.84
CA ASN A 477 -15.55 0.57 7.83
C ASN A 477 -15.58 -0.42 9.01
N LEU A 478 -15.86 -1.69 8.74
CA LEU A 478 -16.03 -2.70 9.81
C LEU A 478 -14.70 -2.96 10.53
N VAL A 479 -13.58 -2.92 9.81
CA VAL A 479 -12.24 -3.06 10.41
C VAL A 479 -11.97 -1.92 11.38
N GLU A 480 -12.19 -0.67 10.93
CA GLU A 480 -11.94 0.53 11.74
C GLU A 480 -12.84 0.59 12.99
N GLN A 481 -14.03 -0.02 12.94
CA GLN A 481 -14.95 -0.07 14.06
C GLN A 481 -14.67 -1.18 15.06
N SER A 482 -13.95 -2.23 14.65
CA SER A 482 -13.82 -3.48 15.44
C SER A 482 -12.40 -3.93 15.72
N TRP A 483 -11.38 -3.29 15.17
CA TRP A 483 -9.98 -3.74 15.29
C TRP A 483 -9.52 -3.95 16.74
N GLN A 484 -10.00 -3.13 17.68
CA GLN A 484 -9.63 -3.24 19.10
C GLN A 484 -10.06 -4.55 19.71
N ASP A 485 -11.22 -5.08 19.32
CA ASP A 485 -11.79 -6.30 19.88
C ASP A 485 -11.04 -7.56 19.44
N TYR A 486 -10.35 -7.52 18.30
CA TYR A 486 -9.67 -8.68 17.70
C TYR A 486 -8.15 -8.54 17.69
N ALA A 487 -7.62 -7.39 17.34
CA ALA A 487 -6.18 -7.20 17.21
C ALA A 487 -5.48 -7.02 18.57
N ILE A 488 -6.07 -6.29 19.52
CA ILE A 488 -5.47 -6.10 20.84
C ILE A 488 -5.30 -7.44 21.59
N PRO A 489 -6.29 -8.34 21.66
CA PRO A 489 -6.10 -9.66 22.28
C PRO A 489 -5.00 -10.49 21.63
N VAL A 490 -4.82 -10.42 20.31
CA VAL A 490 -3.70 -11.09 19.63
C VAL A 490 -2.37 -10.45 20.02
N LEU A 491 -2.31 -9.11 20.05
CA LEU A 491 -1.10 -8.37 20.44
C LEU A 491 -0.71 -8.58 21.91
N THR A 492 -1.67 -8.81 22.79
CA THR A 492 -1.42 -9.14 24.21
C THR A 492 -1.14 -10.64 24.45
N GLY A 493 -1.47 -11.49 23.48
CA GLY A 493 -1.32 -12.94 23.56
C GLY A 493 -2.51 -13.66 24.23
N ASP A 494 -3.63 -12.97 24.38
CA ASP A 494 -4.87 -13.52 24.95
C ASP A 494 -5.70 -14.29 23.90
N LEU A 495 -5.46 -14.06 22.61
CA LEU A 495 -6.13 -14.72 21.49
C LEU A 495 -5.08 -15.21 20.47
N ASP A 496 -5.25 -16.44 20.00
CA ASP A 496 -4.42 -16.95 18.89
C ASP A 496 -4.77 -16.26 17.57
N ILE A 497 -3.76 -16.07 16.72
CA ILE A 497 -3.95 -15.37 15.43
C ILE A 497 -4.90 -16.13 14.49
N ALA A 498 -4.91 -17.47 14.51
CA ALA A 498 -5.80 -18.26 13.69
C ALA A 498 -7.25 -18.15 14.19
N ASP A 499 -7.46 -18.14 15.51
CA ASP A 499 -8.78 -17.92 16.10
C ASP A 499 -9.28 -16.51 15.79
N ALA A 500 -8.44 -15.48 15.90
CA ALA A 500 -8.78 -14.11 15.53
C ALA A 500 -9.21 -13.98 14.05
N THR A 501 -8.54 -14.71 13.16
CA THR A 501 -8.91 -14.75 11.73
C THR A 501 -10.32 -15.31 11.54
N GLN A 502 -10.66 -16.40 12.24
CA GLN A 502 -11.99 -17.01 12.16
C GLN A 502 -13.07 -16.11 12.79
N GLU A 503 -12.75 -15.43 13.88
CA GLU A 503 -13.70 -14.50 14.49
C GLU A 503 -13.97 -13.26 13.62
N LEU A 504 -12.96 -12.74 12.90
CA LEU A 504 -13.14 -11.67 11.92
C LEU A 504 -14.02 -12.10 10.75
N ILE A 505 -13.82 -13.31 10.21
CA ILE A 505 -14.68 -13.87 9.16
C ILE A 505 -16.11 -13.99 9.66
N LYS A 506 -16.30 -14.50 10.88
CA LYS A 506 -17.62 -14.59 11.50
C LYS A 506 -18.27 -13.23 11.68
N LEU A 507 -17.52 -12.23 12.15
CA LEU A 507 -18.00 -10.87 12.30
C LEU A 507 -18.46 -10.28 10.94
N ALA A 508 -17.67 -10.48 9.89
CA ALA A 508 -18.02 -10.04 8.54
C ALA A 508 -19.30 -10.72 8.03
N ASN A 509 -19.45 -12.02 8.24
CA ASN A 509 -20.69 -12.76 7.94
C ASN A 509 -21.91 -12.21 8.67
N GLU A 510 -21.77 -11.80 9.92
CA GLU A 510 -22.87 -11.27 10.74
C GLU A 510 -23.22 -9.80 10.39
N LYS A 511 -22.24 -8.98 10.02
CA LYS A 511 -22.41 -7.53 9.83
C LYS A 511 -22.55 -7.10 8.38
N ASN A 512 -21.72 -7.64 7.50
CA ASN A 512 -21.72 -7.34 6.06
C ASN A 512 -22.55 -8.39 5.29
N GLY A 513 -22.18 -9.66 5.38
CA GLY A 513 -22.96 -10.85 4.99
C GLY A 513 -23.49 -10.93 3.56
N GLN A 514 -22.99 -10.08 2.65
CA GLN A 514 -23.50 -10.01 1.27
C GLN A 514 -22.45 -10.40 0.23
N ASP A 515 -21.21 -10.61 0.66
CA ASP A 515 -20.09 -10.92 -0.23
C ASP A 515 -19.22 -12.05 0.31
N ASN A 516 -18.29 -12.52 -0.53
CA ASN A 516 -17.21 -13.40 -0.13
C ASN A 516 -16.28 -12.68 0.83
N ILE A 517 -15.65 -13.39 1.74
CA ILE A 517 -14.82 -12.82 2.78
C ILE A 517 -13.47 -13.51 2.78
N SER A 518 -12.40 -12.74 2.65
CA SER A 518 -11.04 -13.22 2.79
C SER A 518 -10.26 -12.35 3.78
N VAL A 519 -9.54 -12.99 4.68
CA VAL A 519 -8.74 -12.34 5.73
C VAL A 519 -7.40 -13.03 5.87
N VAL A 520 -6.31 -12.27 5.87
CA VAL A 520 -4.98 -12.76 6.26
C VAL A 520 -4.39 -11.82 7.28
N LEU A 521 -3.98 -12.37 8.42
CA LEU A 521 -3.29 -11.67 9.49
C LEU A 521 -1.82 -12.08 9.52
N THR A 522 -0.91 -11.10 9.59
CA THR A 522 0.51 -11.33 9.87
C THR A 522 0.87 -10.62 11.17
N LEU A 523 1.11 -11.37 12.23
CA LEU A 523 1.58 -10.86 13.51
C LEU A 523 3.09 -10.66 13.44
N CYS A 524 3.52 -9.43 13.66
CA CYS A 524 4.92 -9.03 13.73
C CYS A 524 5.31 -8.76 15.18
N ARG A 525 6.36 -9.44 15.68
CA ARG A 525 6.92 -9.25 17.01
C ARG A 525 8.37 -8.80 16.89
N VAL A 526 8.64 -7.63 17.45
CA VAL A 526 9.98 -7.05 17.51
C VAL A 526 10.43 -7.06 18.96
N ALA A 527 11.19 -8.07 19.36
CA ALA A 527 11.66 -8.20 20.73
C ALA A 527 12.63 -7.06 21.09
N LYS A 528 12.37 -6.37 22.19
CA LYS A 528 13.33 -5.41 22.74
C LYS A 528 14.52 -6.17 23.33
N PRO A 529 15.78 -5.72 23.16
CA PRO A 529 16.97 -6.44 23.65
C PRO A 529 16.99 -6.78 25.15
N SER A 530 16.13 -6.14 25.96
CA SER A 530 16.10 -6.30 27.41
C SER A 530 15.03 -7.24 27.97
N SER A 531 14.22 -7.90 27.16
CA SER A 531 13.12 -8.76 27.62
C SER A 531 13.27 -10.26 27.34
N MET A 532 14.43 -10.72 26.88
CA MET A 532 14.71 -12.15 26.92
C MET A 532 14.96 -12.60 28.37
N ALA A 533 13.89 -12.72 29.15
CA ALA A 533 13.91 -13.64 30.27
C ALA A 533 14.18 -15.02 29.67
N ILE A 534 15.34 -15.56 30.03
CA ILE A 534 15.70 -16.94 29.72
C ILE A 534 14.55 -17.80 30.29
N ILE A 535 13.68 -18.27 29.40
CA ILE A 535 12.76 -19.36 29.73
C ILE A 535 13.68 -20.57 29.88
N PRO A 536 13.89 -21.12 31.11
CA PRO A 536 14.67 -22.32 31.23
C PRO A 536 13.96 -23.41 30.46
N ALA A 537 14.67 -24.04 29.52
CA ALA A 537 14.16 -25.20 28.81
C ALA A 537 13.60 -26.20 29.84
N PRO A 538 12.40 -26.76 29.66
CA PRO A 538 11.88 -27.79 30.53
C PRO A 538 12.92 -28.93 30.60
N PRO A 539 13.19 -29.51 31.77
CA PRO A 539 14.14 -30.60 31.87
C PRO A 539 13.72 -31.72 30.94
N ALA A 540 14.66 -32.16 30.09
CA ALA A 540 14.43 -33.26 29.18
C ALA A 540 14.04 -34.49 30.03
N GLU A 541 12.78 -34.93 29.93
CA GLU A 541 12.37 -36.25 30.43
C GLU A 541 13.14 -37.31 29.65
N ILE A 542 14.01 -38.00 30.39
CA ILE A 542 14.73 -39.18 29.86
C ILE A 542 13.67 -40.30 29.73
N ILE A 543 13.14 -40.44 28.50
CA ILE A 543 12.31 -41.60 28.15
C ILE A 543 13.26 -42.79 27.95
N PRO A 544 13.13 -43.86 28.70
CA PRO A 544 13.93 -45.05 28.48
C PRO A 544 13.58 -45.69 27.13
N PRO A 545 14.55 -46.28 26.42
CA PRO A 545 14.31 -46.85 25.09
C PRO A 545 13.36 -48.06 25.20
N GLN A 546 12.20 -47.96 24.52
CA GLN A 546 11.33 -49.11 24.28
C GLN A 546 11.91 -49.96 23.15
N PRO A 547 11.82 -51.31 23.24
CA PRO A 547 12.33 -52.17 22.18
C PRO A 547 11.49 -52.07 20.91
N LEU A 548 12.18 -51.99 19.79
CA LEU A 548 11.62 -52.02 18.43
C LEU A 548 10.80 -53.31 18.24
N ALA A 549 9.49 -53.16 18.15
CA ALA A 549 8.63 -54.20 17.58
C ALA A 549 8.72 -54.09 16.05
N VAL A 550 9.20 -55.18 15.45
CA VAL A 550 9.14 -55.40 14.01
C VAL A 550 7.66 -55.52 13.66
N LEU A 551 7.11 -54.54 12.96
CA LEU A 551 5.79 -54.65 12.34
C LEU A 551 5.97 -54.92 10.85
N ASP A 552 5.42 -56.04 10.43
CA ASP A 552 5.36 -56.52 9.06
C ASP A 552 4.72 -55.49 8.12
N ALA A 553 5.38 -55.26 7.01
CA ALA A 553 4.93 -54.38 5.94
C ALA A 553 3.93 -55.09 5.04
N GLU A 554 2.73 -55.36 5.52
CA GLU A 554 1.57 -55.73 4.69
C GLU A 554 0.29 -55.39 5.46
N ALA A 555 -0.31 -54.27 5.05
CA ALA A 555 -1.72 -53.88 5.17
C ALA A 555 -1.86 -52.43 5.63
N LEU A 556 -1.92 -51.50 4.68
CA LEU A 556 -2.71 -50.26 4.77
C LEU A 556 -2.72 -49.57 3.40
N ILE A 557 -3.27 -50.25 2.40
CA ILE A 557 -3.91 -49.56 1.29
C ILE A 557 -5.37 -49.36 1.72
N ILE A 558 -5.65 -48.30 2.46
CA ILE A 558 -7.00 -47.76 2.54
C ILE A 558 -7.02 -46.60 1.57
N SER A 559 -7.54 -46.88 0.38
CA SER A 559 -8.00 -45.85 -0.55
C SER A 559 -9.15 -45.09 0.09
N ALA A 560 -8.88 -44.00 0.72
CA ALA A 560 -9.87 -42.96 0.98
C ALA A 560 -10.00 -42.13 -0.29
N SER A 561 -10.85 -42.56 -1.21
CA SER A 561 -11.41 -41.71 -2.23
C SER A 561 -12.33 -40.69 -1.55
N ILE A 562 -11.76 -39.54 -1.13
CA ILE A 562 -12.54 -38.33 -0.91
C ILE A 562 -12.68 -37.73 -2.31
N GLU A 563 -13.76 -38.07 -2.99
CA GLU A 563 -14.28 -37.26 -4.08
C GLU A 563 -14.74 -35.94 -3.47
N THR A 564 -13.81 -34.99 -3.38
CA THR A 564 -14.20 -33.58 -3.31
C THR A 564 -14.71 -33.24 -4.69
N ASP A 565 -15.98 -32.91 -4.80
CA ASP A 565 -16.56 -32.27 -5.99
C ASP A 565 -15.83 -30.96 -6.22
N LEU A 566 -14.74 -31.03 -6.99
CA LEU A 566 -14.07 -29.86 -7.51
C LEU A 566 -15.00 -29.17 -8.49
N THR A 567 -15.24 -27.89 -8.31
CA THR A 567 -15.99 -27.08 -9.29
C THR A 567 -15.34 -27.19 -10.68
N ALA A 568 -16.10 -26.98 -11.74
CA ALA A 568 -15.57 -27.03 -13.12
C ALA A 568 -14.37 -26.07 -13.32
N SER A 569 -14.31 -25.01 -12.55
CA SER A 569 -13.22 -24.02 -12.53
C SER A 569 -11.95 -24.57 -11.91
N SER A 570 -12.07 -25.32 -10.79
CA SER A 570 -10.94 -25.97 -10.14
C SER A 570 -10.38 -27.14 -10.96
N GLN A 571 -11.23 -27.85 -11.74
CA GLN A 571 -10.79 -28.86 -12.69
C GLN A 571 -10.03 -28.28 -13.87
N ALA A 572 -10.42 -27.09 -14.38
CA ALA A 572 -9.69 -26.40 -15.44
C ALA A 572 -8.27 -25.97 -15.01
N LEU A 573 -8.06 -25.67 -13.72
CA LEU A 573 -6.74 -25.37 -13.14
C LEU A 573 -5.86 -26.61 -13.00
N LEU A 574 -6.44 -27.76 -12.62
CA LEU A 574 -5.74 -29.03 -12.55
C LEU A 574 -5.30 -29.54 -13.93
N ASP A 575 -6.12 -29.34 -14.95
CA ASP A 575 -5.79 -29.67 -16.34
C ASP A 575 -4.64 -28.82 -16.89
N LEU A 576 -4.47 -27.57 -16.41
CA LEU A 576 -3.31 -26.72 -16.71
C LEU A 576 -2.00 -27.23 -16.09
N SER A 577 -2.07 -27.85 -14.91
CA SER A 577 -0.91 -28.39 -14.20
C SER A 577 -0.46 -29.78 -14.71
N LEU A 578 -1.35 -30.51 -15.39
CA LEU A 578 -1.07 -31.86 -15.89
C LEU A 578 -0.63 -31.92 -17.36
N THR A 579 -0.58 -30.79 -18.09
CA THR A 579 -0.18 -30.73 -19.50
C THR A 579 1.30 -30.38 -19.71
N GLU A 580 2.19 -30.74 -18.81
CA GLU A 580 3.61 -30.87 -19.16
C GLU A 580 3.87 -32.22 -19.84
N ALA A 581 3.38 -32.38 -21.05
CA ALA A 581 3.88 -33.41 -21.94
C ALA A 581 5.26 -32.98 -22.49
N PRO A 582 6.26 -33.87 -22.53
CA PRO A 582 7.57 -33.55 -23.02
C PRO A 582 7.48 -33.07 -24.48
N LEU A 583 7.82 -31.81 -24.70
CA LEU A 583 7.89 -31.20 -26.03
C LEU A 583 8.93 -31.95 -26.88
N LYS A 584 8.45 -32.74 -27.84
CA LYS A 584 9.29 -33.23 -28.92
C LYS A 584 9.86 -32.03 -29.67
N PRO A 585 11.17 -31.99 -29.95
CA PRO A 585 11.79 -30.85 -30.60
C PRO A 585 11.24 -30.68 -32.03
N SER A 586 10.40 -29.66 -32.20
CA SER A 586 9.94 -29.22 -33.53
C SER A 586 11.09 -28.54 -34.26
N ARG A 587 11.37 -28.97 -35.48
CA ARG A 587 12.47 -28.54 -36.38
C ARG A 587 12.37 -27.12 -36.94
N SER A 588 11.59 -26.22 -36.32
CA SER A 588 11.35 -24.86 -36.87
C SER A 588 12.14 -23.73 -36.21
N LYS A 589 12.97 -23.97 -35.19
CA LYS A 589 13.76 -22.92 -34.52
C LYS A 589 14.82 -22.21 -35.40
N GLY A 590 15.25 -22.84 -36.47
CA GLY A 590 16.19 -22.23 -37.40
C GLY A 590 15.61 -21.11 -38.25
N LEU A 591 14.34 -21.18 -38.62
CA LEU A 591 13.72 -20.20 -39.49
C LEU A 591 13.35 -18.91 -38.75
N VAL A 592 12.95 -19.00 -37.48
CA VAL A 592 12.61 -17.84 -36.64
C VAL A 592 13.88 -17.07 -36.25
N LEU A 593 14.98 -17.76 -35.95
CA LEU A 593 16.29 -17.14 -35.68
C LEU A 593 16.85 -16.43 -36.92
N LEU A 594 16.69 -17.02 -38.12
CA LEU A 594 17.11 -16.40 -39.38
C LEU A 594 16.27 -15.17 -39.70
N ALA A 595 14.94 -15.20 -39.48
CA ALA A 595 14.08 -14.06 -39.67
C ALA A 595 14.38 -12.94 -38.67
N GLY A 596 14.61 -13.25 -37.39
CA GLY A 596 15.02 -12.26 -36.37
C GLY A 596 16.35 -11.59 -36.68
N LEU A 597 17.34 -12.36 -37.15
CA LEU A 597 18.65 -11.85 -37.54
C LEU A 597 18.56 -10.95 -38.80
N LEU A 598 17.68 -11.28 -39.73
CA LEU A 598 17.43 -10.50 -40.94
C LEU A 598 16.73 -9.16 -40.63
N ILE A 599 15.81 -9.14 -39.68
CA ILE A 599 15.12 -7.91 -39.21
C ILE A 599 16.11 -7.02 -38.45
N LEU A 600 16.98 -7.59 -37.62
CA LEU A 600 18.05 -6.85 -36.91
C LEU A 600 19.05 -6.23 -37.88
N LEU A 601 19.49 -6.97 -38.91
CA LEU A 601 20.39 -6.46 -39.94
C LEU A 601 19.74 -5.36 -40.80
N LEU A 602 18.50 -5.51 -41.19
CA LEU A 602 17.76 -4.48 -41.96
C LEU A 602 17.50 -3.25 -41.10
N GLY A 603 17.16 -3.40 -39.81
CA GLY A 603 16.96 -2.29 -38.88
C GLY A 603 18.24 -1.50 -38.62
N SER A 604 19.38 -2.17 -38.41
CA SER A 604 20.67 -1.51 -38.18
C SER A 604 21.20 -0.77 -39.42
N THR A 605 20.95 -1.29 -40.62
CA THR A 605 21.35 -0.62 -41.86
C THR A 605 20.53 0.61 -42.16
N THR A 606 19.22 0.59 -41.90
CA THR A 606 18.36 1.77 -42.06
C THR A 606 18.70 2.89 -41.08
N ILE A 607 18.97 2.57 -39.80
CA ILE A 607 19.40 3.54 -38.80
C ILE A 607 20.76 4.14 -39.16
N SER A 608 21.72 3.31 -39.63
CA SER A 608 23.04 3.78 -40.03
C SER A 608 22.97 4.69 -41.27
N LEU A 609 22.14 4.36 -42.27
CA LEU A 609 21.93 5.19 -43.46
C LEU A 609 21.26 6.53 -43.11
N PHE A 610 20.29 6.51 -42.20
CA PHE A 610 19.62 7.72 -41.71
C PHE A 610 20.56 8.63 -40.92
N ALA A 611 21.36 8.06 -40.03
CA ALA A 611 22.39 8.77 -39.25
C ALA A 611 23.46 9.38 -40.20
N TRP A 612 23.92 8.62 -41.20
CA TRP A 612 24.87 9.13 -42.18
C TRP A 612 24.29 10.28 -43.04
N TRP A 613 23.04 10.19 -43.45
CA TRP A 613 22.32 11.28 -44.16
C TRP A 613 22.21 12.55 -43.31
N GLN A 614 21.97 12.42 -41.99
CA GLN A 614 21.88 13.54 -41.06
C GLN A 614 23.25 14.16 -40.74
N LEU A 615 24.28 13.32 -40.46
CA LEU A 615 25.57 13.79 -39.99
C LEU A 615 26.49 14.27 -41.10
N SER A 616 26.35 13.76 -42.34
CA SER A 616 27.20 14.10 -43.47
C SER A 616 26.45 14.16 -44.81
N PRO A 617 25.53 15.12 -45.00
CA PRO A 617 24.65 15.16 -46.14
C PRO A 617 25.37 15.31 -47.49
N GLN A 618 26.56 15.94 -47.51
CA GLN A 618 27.35 16.11 -48.74
C GLN A 618 27.96 14.79 -49.21
N SER A 619 28.54 13.99 -48.31
CA SER A 619 29.09 12.69 -48.66
C SER A 619 28.00 11.68 -49.03
N PHE A 620 26.84 11.71 -48.39
CA PHE A 620 25.71 10.88 -48.69
C PHE A 620 25.16 11.18 -50.10
N SER A 621 24.98 12.45 -50.47
CA SER A 621 24.51 12.85 -51.81
C SER A 621 25.47 12.51 -52.92
N GLN A 622 26.80 12.48 -52.64
CA GLN A 622 27.81 12.10 -53.60
C GLN A 622 27.79 10.59 -53.93
N VAL A 623 27.55 9.75 -52.92
CA VAL A 623 27.36 8.31 -53.09
C VAL A 623 26.03 7.99 -53.78
N CYS A 624 24.93 8.68 -53.40
CA CYS A 624 23.64 8.52 -54.06
C CYS A 624 23.69 8.79 -55.58
N ARG A 625 24.54 9.71 -56.04
CA ARG A 625 24.71 10.00 -57.48
C ARG A 625 25.41 8.88 -58.26
N GLN A 626 26.17 8.03 -57.57
CA GLN A 626 26.88 6.89 -58.18
C GLN A 626 26.06 5.60 -58.27
N LEU A 627 24.86 5.59 -57.66
CA LEU A 627 23.99 4.41 -57.64
C LEU A 627 23.20 4.27 -58.95
N PRO A 628 22.81 3.03 -59.32
CA PRO A 628 21.96 2.77 -60.50
C PRO A 628 20.62 3.54 -60.41
N GLN A 629 20.10 3.92 -61.60
CA GLN A 629 18.96 4.82 -61.73
C GLN A 629 17.71 4.43 -60.88
N LYS A 630 17.41 3.12 -60.78
CA LYS A 630 16.30 2.57 -59.95
C LYS A 630 16.49 2.74 -58.44
N VAL A 631 17.72 2.87 -57.95
CA VAL A 631 18.01 3.06 -56.53
C VAL A 631 18.16 4.53 -56.21
N ARG A 632 18.56 5.36 -57.17
CA ARG A 632 18.71 6.81 -57.02
C ARG A 632 17.37 7.52 -56.71
N GLU A 633 16.24 6.98 -57.24
CA GLU A 633 14.90 7.50 -56.98
C GLU A 633 14.43 7.32 -55.52
N LEU A 634 15.07 6.45 -54.77
CA LEU A 634 14.79 6.22 -53.33
C LEU A 634 15.62 7.11 -52.39
N CYS A 635 16.57 7.89 -52.92
CA CYS A 635 17.37 8.81 -52.12
C CYS A 635 16.55 10.08 -51.78
N PRO A 636 16.48 10.48 -50.47
CA PRO A 636 15.75 11.68 -50.07
C PRO A 636 16.36 12.93 -50.71
N GLY A 637 15.57 13.60 -51.61
CA GLY A 637 15.91 14.90 -52.16
C GLY A 637 15.66 15.98 -51.11
N ARG A 638 16.60 16.92 -51.00
CA ARG A 638 16.28 18.21 -50.38
C ARG A 638 15.76 19.11 -51.50
N GLU A 639 14.53 19.60 -51.38
CA GLU A 639 14.14 20.89 -51.96
C GLU A 639 14.89 22.04 -51.26
#